data_6dbbb776b113fafde3ac8152730a8160
#
_entry.id   6dbbb776b113fafde3ac8152730a8160
#
_cell.length_a   1.000
_cell.length_b   1.000
_cell.length_c   1.000
_cell.angle_alpha   90.00
_cell.angle_beta   90.00
_cell.angle_gamma   90.00
#
_symmetry.space_group_name_H-M   'P 1'
#
loop_
_entity.id
_entity.type
_entity.pdbx_description
1 polymer ?
#
loop_
_entity_poly.entity_id
_entity_poly.type
_entity_poly.pdbx_seq_one_letter_code
_entity_poly.pdbx_strand_id
1 'polypeptide(L)'
;MNLPHVFWLVPAASVVALGMAYYFFRTMMGADEGTPRMREIAGYVRSGAMSYLKQQYKVVTIVFVVLAVIFAFMAYVLKWQNPWVPFAFLTGGFFSGLAGFFGMKTATYASARTANAARKSLDGGLRIAFRSGAVMGLTVVGLGLLDIALWFFVLSFFYQGDRMALITITTTMLTFGMGASTQALFARVGGGIYTKAADVGADIVGKVEADIPEDDPRNPATIADNVGDNVGDVAGMGADLYESYCGSILSTAALGATAFAMSGEMQMRAVIAPMLIAAVGVFLSIFGIYLVRTKEGASMKDLLRSLSVGTNVSALLIAAATFAILYLLGIENWLGLSFSVITGLAAGVIIGQATEYYTSHSYKPTQKISEAGLTGSATVIIKGIGTGMISTCIPVVTIGVAIMLSYLCANGFNMEMSAEALSKGLYGIGIAAVGMLSTLGITLATDAYGPIADNAGGNAEMSELGEEVRHRTDALDALGNTTAATGKGFAIGSAALTALALLASYIEEVKIAMERTGATLTDLRGEVISAAEATIPDFMNYFQVTLMNPRVLVGAFIGAMAAFLFCGLTMEAVGRAAQKMVEEVRRQFREIAGILEGKATPDYGSCVQISTRAAQHEMIFPSLLAIAIPIVVGIVLGVAGVLGLLVGGLAAGFTLAIFMANAGGAWDNAKKMVEEGNFGGKGSFAHKATIVGDTVGDPFKDTSGPSLNILIKLMSMVSIVMAGLTVAFS
;
A
#
# COMPACT_ATOMS: atom_id res chain seq x y z
N MET A 1 2.82 -8.22 33.45
CA MET A 1 2.87 -9.46 32.65
C MET A 1 4.32 -9.78 32.33
N ASN A 2 4.81 -10.99 32.58
CA ASN A 2 6.19 -11.35 32.23
C ASN A 2 6.24 -11.63 30.73
N LEU A 3 6.89 -10.76 29.96
CA LEU A 3 7.08 -10.94 28.53
C LEU A 3 8.08 -12.09 28.26
N PRO A 4 7.77 -13.03 27.37
CA PRO A 4 8.71 -14.07 26.98
C PRO A 4 10.01 -13.49 26.42
N HIS A 5 11.14 -14.10 26.72
CA HIS A 5 12.46 -13.62 26.22
C HIS A 5 12.50 -13.48 24.69
N VAL A 6 11.77 -14.33 23.99
CA VAL A 6 11.70 -14.30 22.51
C VAL A 6 11.07 -13.01 21.97
N PHE A 7 10.19 -12.35 22.74
CA PHE A 7 9.59 -11.06 22.34
C PHE A 7 10.65 -9.99 22.02
N TRP A 8 11.78 -9.98 22.73
CA TRP A 8 12.82 -8.98 22.53
C TRP A 8 13.48 -9.04 21.13
N LEU A 9 13.25 -10.11 20.37
CA LEU A 9 13.64 -10.18 18.95
C LEU A 9 12.89 -9.13 18.10
N VAL A 10 11.66 -8.76 18.47
CA VAL A 10 10.84 -7.78 17.73
C VAL A 10 11.47 -6.38 17.77
N PRO A 11 11.70 -5.75 18.94
CA PRO A 11 12.38 -4.47 18.98
C PRO A 11 13.83 -4.55 18.47
N ALA A 12 14.53 -5.68 18.63
CA ALA A 12 15.87 -5.86 18.07
C ALA A 12 15.84 -5.82 16.54
N ALA A 13 14.87 -6.50 15.89
CA ALA A 13 14.69 -6.45 14.45
C ALA A 13 14.37 -5.04 13.94
N SER A 14 13.55 -4.29 14.70
CA SER A 14 13.27 -2.87 14.40
C SER A 14 14.56 -2.04 14.40
N VAL A 15 15.36 -2.15 15.44
CA VAL A 15 16.63 -1.40 15.56
C VAL A 15 17.59 -1.78 14.42
N VAL A 16 17.69 -3.07 14.06
CA VAL A 16 18.53 -3.53 12.96
C VAL A 16 18.00 -2.99 11.62
N ALA A 17 16.67 -3.03 11.38
CA ALA A 17 16.07 -2.47 10.17
C ALA A 17 16.39 -0.98 10.00
N LEU A 18 16.15 -0.20 11.04
CA LEU A 18 16.42 1.25 11.04
C LEU A 18 17.93 1.57 10.94
N GLY A 19 18.77 0.77 11.60
CA GLY A 19 20.22 0.86 11.48
C GLY A 19 20.71 0.58 10.07
N MET A 20 20.18 -0.44 9.41
CA MET A 20 20.50 -0.77 8.02
C MET A 20 19.95 0.25 7.03
N ALA A 21 18.73 0.78 7.26
CA ALA A 21 18.18 1.89 6.49
C ALA A 21 19.12 3.11 6.56
N TYR A 22 19.55 3.47 7.74
CA TYR A 22 20.52 4.56 7.94
C TYR A 22 21.86 4.28 7.25
N TYR A 23 22.36 3.06 7.33
CA TYR A 23 23.60 2.65 6.65
C TYR A 23 23.47 2.80 5.12
N PHE A 24 22.39 2.31 4.51
CA PHE A 24 22.16 2.46 3.07
C PHE A 24 21.97 3.93 2.68
N PHE A 25 21.24 4.72 3.47
CA PHE A 25 21.09 6.15 3.27
C PHE A 25 22.45 6.86 3.29
N ARG A 26 23.30 6.59 4.28
CA ARG A 26 24.65 7.17 4.37
C ARG A 26 25.54 6.76 3.20
N THR A 27 25.45 5.51 2.77
CA THR A 27 26.20 4.99 1.62
C THR A 27 25.75 5.68 0.33
N MET A 28 24.46 5.87 0.12
CA MET A 28 23.91 6.60 -1.01
C MET A 28 24.33 8.08 -0.98
N MET A 29 24.26 8.74 0.16
CA MET A 29 24.69 10.14 0.32
C MET A 29 26.20 10.33 0.09
N GLY A 30 27.01 9.30 0.28
CA GLY A 30 28.45 9.32 -0.06
C GLY A 30 28.74 9.20 -1.56
N ALA A 31 27.76 8.83 -2.38
CA ALA A 31 27.91 8.81 -3.83
C ALA A 31 27.86 10.25 -4.41
N ASP A 32 28.63 10.48 -5.47
CA ASP A 32 28.66 11.77 -6.16
C ASP A 32 27.33 12.07 -6.85
N GLU A 33 26.82 13.26 -6.66
CA GLU A 33 25.55 13.74 -7.23
C GLU A 33 25.66 14.17 -8.71
N GLY A 34 26.88 14.29 -9.22
CA GLY A 34 27.14 14.58 -10.63
C GLY A 34 27.42 16.05 -10.92
N THR A 35 27.07 16.48 -12.12
CA THR A 35 27.37 17.80 -12.63
C THR A 35 26.62 18.92 -11.88
N PRO A 36 27.03 20.20 -11.99
CA PRO A 36 26.28 21.32 -11.42
C PRO A 36 24.81 21.36 -11.90
N ARG A 37 24.56 21.04 -13.17
CA ARG A 37 23.21 21.01 -13.74
C ARG A 37 22.36 19.90 -13.13
N MET A 38 22.92 18.70 -12.95
CA MET A 38 22.22 17.59 -12.26
C MET A 38 21.80 17.97 -10.84
N ARG A 39 22.70 18.67 -10.11
CA ARG A 39 22.42 19.14 -8.73
C ARG A 39 21.35 20.21 -8.69
N GLU A 40 21.33 21.11 -9.66
CA GLU A 40 20.32 22.16 -9.81
C GLU A 40 18.94 21.54 -10.00
N ILE A 41 18.78 20.63 -10.96
CA ILE A 41 17.52 19.92 -11.25
C ILE A 41 17.04 19.12 -10.02
N ALA A 42 17.91 18.33 -9.42
CA ALA A 42 17.61 17.62 -8.18
C ALA A 42 17.23 18.57 -7.03
N GLY A 43 17.78 19.78 -7.02
CA GLY A 43 17.43 20.85 -6.09
C GLY A 43 15.98 21.32 -6.26
N TYR A 44 15.53 21.52 -7.50
CA TYR A 44 14.12 21.87 -7.79
C TYR A 44 13.17 20.77 -7.34
N VAL A 45 13.45 19.50 -7.66
CA VAL A 45 12.63 18.35 -7.24
C VAL A 45 12.57 18.25 -5.72
N ARG A 46 13.69 18.35 -5.01
CA ARG A 46 13.73 18.32 -3.53
C ARG A 46 12.93 19.44 -2.90
N SER A 47 13.06 20.65 -3.43
CA SER A 47 12.34 21.83 -2.93
C SER A 47 10.83 21.67 -3.14
N GLY A 48 10.42 21.22 -4.31
CA GLY A 48 9.03 20.95 -4.65
C GLY A 48 8.41 19.89 -3.75
N ALA A 49 9.06 18.74 -3.63
CA ALA A 49 8.59 17.61 -2.81
C ALA A 49 8.49 18.00 -1.32
N MET A 50 9.46 18.74 -0.78
CA MET A 50 9.42 19.21 0.60
C MET A 50 8.30 20.24 0.82
N SER A 51 8.06 21.12 -0.15
CA SER A 51 6.98 22.11 -0.08
C SER A 51 5.62 21.44 -0.09
N TYR A 52 5.43 20.42 -0.94
CA TYR A 52 4.21 19.61 -0.97
C TYR A 52 3.97 18.93 0.38
N LEU A 53 4.94 18.17 0.91
CA LEU A 53 4.77 17.45 2.17
C LEU A 53 4.47 18.37 3.34
N LYS A 54 5.13 19.53 3.41
CA LYS A 54 4.86 20.51 4.46
C LYS A 54 3.40 20.97 4.45
N GLN A 55 2.84 21.20 3.28
CA GLN A 55 1.45 21.59 3.13
C GLN A 55 0.50 20.42 3.42
N GLN A 56 0.79 19.24 2.92
CA GLN A 56 -0.01 18.04 3.16
C GLN A 56 -0.08 17.72 4.66
N TYR A 57 1.06 17.71 5.35
CA TYR A 57 1.07 17.42 6.79
C TYR A 57 0.34 18.47 7.61
N LYS A 58 0.31 19.74 7.17
CA LYS A 58 -0.51 20.77 7.80
C LYS A 58 -2.01 20.43 7.72
N VAL A 59 -2.50 20.06 6.56
CA VAL A 59 -3.92 19.66 6.37
C VAL A 59 -4.23 18.41 7.17
N VAL A 60 -3.41 17.39 7.06
CA VAL A 60 -3.58 16.11 7.76
C VAL A 60 -3.55 16.31 9.29
N THR A 61 -2.63 17.13 9.81
CA THR A 61 -2.58 17.43 11.25
C THR A 61 -3.89 18.03 11.76
N ILE A 62 -4.54 18.91 10.99
CA ILE A 62 -5.84 19.46 11.37
C ILE A 62 -6.89 18.35 11.50
N VAL A 63 -6.95 17.45 10.52
CA VAL A 63 -7.87 16.29 10.54
C VAL A 63 -7.57 15.39 11.74
N PHE A 64 -6.29 15.11 12.02
CA PHE A 64 -5.87 14.28 13.14
C PHE A 64 -6.24 14.90 14.49
N VAL A 65 -6.06 16.20 14.67
CA VAL A 65 -6.47 16.89 15.89
C VAL A 65 -7.98 16.81 16.09
N VAL A 66 -8.78 17.06 15.05
CA VAL A 66 -10.24 16.97 15.12
C VAL A 66 -10.68 15.54 15.49
N LEU A 67 -10.17 14.53 14.81
CA LEU A 67 -10.50 13.12 15.12
C LEU A 67 -10.03 12.70 16.51
N ALA A 68 -8.83 13.11 16.93
CA ALA A 68 -8.31 12.81 18.27
C ALA A 68 -9.19 13.43 19.38
N VAL A 69 -9.71 14.64 19.18
CA VAL A 69 -10.66 15.27 20.11
C VAL A 69 -11.99 14.49 20.15
N ILE A 70 -12.50 14.05 19.02
CA ILE A 70 -13.72 13.21 18.95
C ILE A 70 -13.47 11.90 19.71
N PHE A 71 -12.36 11.22 19.47
CA PHE A 71 -12.04 9.96 20.16
C PHE A 71 -11.81 10.17 21.65
N ALA A 72 -11.16 11.27 22.06
CA ALA A 72 -11.03 11.61 23.46
C ALA A 72 -12.41 11.83 24.13
N PHE A 73 -13.31 12.51 23.46
CA PHE A 73 -14.69 12.66 23.96
C PHE A 73 -15.40 11.31 24.09
N MET A 74 -15.30 10.44 23.08
CA MET A 74 -15.89 9.08 23.12
C MET A 74 -15.26 8.22 24.21
N ALA A 75 -13.95 8.33 24.45
CA ALA A 75 -13.25 7.52 25.43
C ALA A 75 -13.47 8.00 26.87
N TYR A 76 -13.36 9.31 27.12
CA TYR A 76 -13.36 9.86 28.49
C TYR A 76 -14.72 10.35 28.98
N VAL A 77 -15.59 10.84 28.08
CA VAL A 77 -16.91 11.35 28.44
C VAL A 77 -18.00 10.27 28.24
N LEU A 78 -18.09 9.69 27.06
CA LEU A 78 -19.09 8.67 26.75
C LEU A 78 -18.71 7.27 27.24
N LYS A 79 -17.41 7.02 27.45
CA LYS A 79 -16.86 5.70 27.87
C LYS A 79 -17.17 4.55 26.91
N TRP A 80 -17.35 4.86 25.62
CA TRP A 80 -17.63 3.88 24.57
C TRP A 80 -16.36 3.22 24.02
N GLN A 81 -15.18 3.81 24.31
CA GLN A 81 -13.89 3.36 23.81
C GLN A 81 -12.86 3.22 24.93
N ASN A 82 -11.77 2.50 24.66
CA ASN A 82 -10.62 2.44 25.55
C ASN A 82 -9.95 3.82 25.66
N PRO A 83 -9.51 4.24 26.88
CA PRO A 83 -8.85 5.52 27.08
C PRO A 83 -7.56 5.74 26.25
N TRP A 84 -6.91 4.67 25.79
CA TRP A 84 -5.70 4.73 24.97
C TRP A 84 -5.93 5.02 23.49
N VAL A 85 -7.18 4.89 22.99
CA VAL A 85 -7.53 5.05 21.58
C VAL A 85 -7.04 6.37 20.97
N PRO A 86 -7.26 7.57 21.58
CA PRO A 86 -6.79 8.82 21.01
C PRO A 86 -5.27 8.86 20.80
N PHE A 87 -4.51 8.29 21.74
CA PHE A 87 -3.06 8.26 21.68
C PHE A 87 -2.54 7.27 20.63
N ALA A 88 -3.15 6.07 20.59
CA ALA A 88 -2.82 5.07 19.59
C ALA A 88 -3.09 5.59 18.17
N PHE A 89 -4.23 6.25 17.95
CA PHE A 89 -4.55 6.92 16.69
C PHE A 89 -3.48 7.92 16.26
N LEU A 90 -3.04 8.79 17.17
CA LEU A 90 -2.02 9.80 16.86
C LEU A 90 -0.66 9.18 16.55
N THR A 91 -0.21 8.14 17.28
CA THR A 91 1.08 7.49 17.02
C THR A 91 1.08 6.75 15.69
N GLY A 92 0.01 6.03 15.35
CA GLY A 92 -0.11 5.35 14.07
C GLY A 92 0.02 6.29 12.88
N GLY A 93 -0.67 7.44 12.94
CA GLY A 93 -0.54 8.48 11.92
C GLY A 93 0.86 9.10 11.86
N PHE A 94 1.46 9.35 13.02
CA PHE A 94 2.81 9.91 13.10
C PHE A 94 3.86 8.98 12.47
N PHE A 95 3.89 7.70 12.84
CA PHE A 95 4.87 6.76 12.30
C PHE A 95 4.64 6.47 10.81
N SER A 96 3.39 6.38 10.36
CA SER A 96 3.04 6.25 8.94
C SER A 96 3.53 7.45 8.12
N GLY A 97 3.26 8.67 8.60
CA GLY A 97 3.76 9.90 7.97
C GLY A 97 5.29 9.99 7.96
N LEU A 98 5.94 9.56 9.05
CA LEU A 98 7.39 9.53 9.18
C LEU A 98 8.04 8.55 8.18
N ALA A 99 7.42 7.38 7.96
CA ALA A 99 7.86 6.42 6.95
C ALA A 99 7.82 7.02 5.54
N GLY A 100 6.71 7.65 5.18
CA GLY A 100 6.58 8.37 3.90
C GLY A 100 7.60 9.50 3.73
N PHE A 101 7.83 10.28 4.80
CA PHE A 101 8.84 11.36 4.80
C PHE A 101 10.26 10.86 4.51
N PHE A 102 10.70 9.81 5.21
CA PHE A 102 12.05 9.27 5.00
C PHE A 102 12.20 8.61 3.63
N GLY A 103 11.15 7.95 3.13
CA GLY A 103 11.11 7.39 1.78
C GLY A 103 11.31 8.48 0.72
N MET A 104 10.45 9.50 0.71
CA MET A 104 10.51 10.63 -0.22
C MET A 104 11.86 11.37 -0.13
N LYS A 105 12.32 11.66 1.09
CA LYS A 105 13.62 12.31 1.28
C LYS A 105 14.75 11.49 0.65
N THR A 106 14.76 10.18 0.84
CA THR A 106 15.77 9.29 0.26
C THR A 106 15.68 9.30 -1.27
N ALA A 107 14.49 9.15 -1.83
CA ALA A 107 14.29 9.10 -3.27
C ALA A 107 14.76 10.38 -3.97
N THR A 108 14.40 11.55 -3.44
CA THR A 108 14.82 12.84 -4.00
C THR A 108 16.33 13.12 -3.92
N TYR A 109 17.04 12.45 -3.02
CA TYR A 109 18.50 12.50 -2.97
C TYR A 109 19.17 11.41 -3.83
N ALA A 110 18.45 10.32 -4.12
CA ALA A 110 18.97 9.18 -4.85
C ALA A 110 18.97 9.36 -6.38
N SER A 111 17.97 10.03 -6.95
CA SER A 111 17.75 10.09 -8.40
C SER A 111 18.94 10.64 -9.19
N ALA A 112 19.47 11.82 -8.84
CA ALA A 112 20.66 12.37 -9.51
C ALA A 112 21.90 11.48 -9.30
N ARG A 113 22.06 10.87 -8.12
CA ARG A 113 23.16 9.94 -7.84
C ARG A 113 23.06 8.67 -8.65
N THR A 114 21.85 8.19 -8.87
CA THR A 114 21.56 7.05 -9.76
C THR A 114 21.93 7.38 -11.20
N ALA A 115 21.49 8.55 -11.71
CA ALA A 115 21.85 9.02 -13.04
C ALA A 115 23.37 9.16 -13.22
N ASN A 116 24.06 9.75 -12.23
CA ASN A 116 25.52 9.89 -12.28
C ASN A 116 26.25 8.54 -12.20
N ALA A 117 25.72 7.56 -11.45
CA ALA A 117 26.28 6.21 -11.43
C ALA A 117 26.05 5.47 -12.76
N ALA A 118 24.89 5.67 -13.40
CA ALA A 118 24.56 5.11 -14.71
C ALA A 118 25.50 5.63 -15.82
N ARG A 119 26.13 6.81 -15.65
CA ARG A 119 27.21 7.27 -16.55
C ARG A 119 28.38 6.30 -16.60
N LYS A 120 28.64 5.58 -15.51
CA LYS A 120 29.76 4.65 -15.40
C LYS A 120 29.38 3.22 -15.75
N SER A 121 28.23 2.75 -15.25
CA SER A 121 27.75 1.40 -15.49
C SER A 121 26.26 1.23 -15.13
N LEU A 122 25.60 0.31 -15.81
CA LEU A 122 24.21 -0.08 -15.52
C LEU A 122 24.08 -0.65 -14.09
N ASP A 123 25.00 -1.53 -13.67
CA ASP A 123 25.01 -2.10 -12.31
C ASP A 123 25.21 -1.04 -11.22
N GLY A 124 26.01 -0.03 -11.49
CA GLY A 124 26.21 1.11 -10.58
C GLY A 124 24.90 1.89 -10.34
N GLY A 125 24.17 2.18 -11.42
CA GLY A 125 22.86 2.83 -11.35
C GLY A 125 21.86 1.96 -10.59
N LEU A 126 21.72 0.69 -10.95
CA LEU A 126 20.82 -0.26 -10.29
C LEU A 126 21.09 -0.36 -8.79
N ARG A 127 22.35 -0.48 -8.39
CA ARG A 127 22.70 -0.62 -6.96
C ARG A 127 22.34 0.62 -6.14
N ILE A 128 22.55 1.82 -6.66
CA ILE A 128 22.19 3.05 -5.94
C ILE A 128 20.69 3.17 -5.85
N ALA A 129 19.95 3.00 -6.94
CA ALA A 129 18.50 3.09 -6.95
C ALA A 129 17.86 2.02 -6.02
N PHE A 130 18.26 0.75 -6.16
CA PHE A 130 17.69 -0.35 -5.39
C PHE A 130 18.00 -0.24 -3.88
N ARG A 131 19.24 0.10 -3.49
CA ARG A 131 19.58 0.31 -2.08
C ARG A 131 18.88 1.54 -1.50
N SER A 132 18.62 2.55 -2.30
CA SER A 132 17.83 3.70 -1.88
C SER A 132 16.36 3.32 -1.69
N GLY A 133 15.80 2.48 -2.56
CA GLY A 133 14.50 1.86 -2.33
C GLY A 133 14.48 1.01 -1.06
N ALA A 134 15.55 0.28 -0.77
CA ALA A 134 15.69 -0.50 0.45
C ALA A 134 15.70 0.36 1.73
N VAL A 135 16.16 1.61 1.68
CA VAL A 135 16.01 2.54 2.80
C VAL A 135 14.54 2.69 3.18
N MET A 136 13.68 2.87 2.17
CA MET A 136 12.24 2.97 2.41
C MET A 136 11.66 1.69 2.97
N GLY A 137 11.92 0.54 2.33
CA GLY A 137 11.42 -0.76 2.79
C GLY A 137 11.78 -1.06 4.23
N LEU A 138 13.06 -0.87 4.59
CA LEU A 138 13.55 -1.11 5.94
C LEU A 138 13.05 -0.06 6.95
N THR A 139 12.82 1.18 6.53
CA THR A 139 12.22 2.21 7.39
C THR A 139 10.77 1.86 7.73
N VAL A 140 9.99 1.43 6.75
CA VAL A 140 8.58 1.04 6.93
C VAL A 140 8.47 -0.13 7.92
N VAL A 141 9.18 -1.24 7.67
CA VAL A 141 9.11 -2.41 8.56
C VAL A 141 9.74 -2.14 9.92
N GLY A 142 10.80 -1.33 9.97
CA GLY A 142 11.46 -0.94 11.22
C GLY A 142 10.58 -0.08 12.10
N LEU A 143 9.97 0.97 11.56
CA LEU A 143 9.04 1.84 12.30
C LEU A 143 7.76 1.08 12.70
N GLY A 144 7.25 0.20 11.83
CA GLY A 144 6.08 -0.64 12.14
C GLY A 144 6.33 -1.56 13.33
N LEU A 145 7.45 -2.30 13.33
CA LEU A 145 7.81 -3.15 14.47
C LEU A 145 8.13 -2.34 15.74
N LEU A 146 8.67 -1.14 15.59
CA LEU A 146 8.92 -0.25 16.73
C LEU A 146 7.61 0.17 17.39
N ASP A 147 6.64 0.64 16.61
CA ASP A 147 5.34 1.09 17.12
C ASP A 147 4.58 -0.07 17.79
N ILE A 148 4.54 -1.23 17.14
CA ILE A 148 3.96 -2.46 17.69
C ILE A 148 4.63 -2.86 19.00
N ALA A 149 5.96 -2.90 19.05
CA ALA A 149 6.70 -3.30 20.24
C ALA A 149 6.51 -2.31 21.40
N LEU A 150 6.51 -1.01 21.13
CA LEU A 150 6.28 0.04 22.14
C LEU A 150 4.88 -0.07 22.73
N TRP A 151 3.83 -0.16 21.89
CA TRP A 151 2.46 -0.30 22.37
C TRP A 151 2.24 -1.59 23.15
N PHE A 152 2.75 -2.72 22.65
CA PHE A 152 2.63 -3.99 23.34
C PHE A 152 3.33 -3.93 24.71
N PHE A 153 4.54 -3.36 24.78
CA PHE A 153 5.26 -3.19 26.04
C PHE A 153 4.52 -2.27 27.03
N VAL A 154 4.09 -1.08 26.56
CA VAL A 154 3.39 -0.10 27.41
C VAL A 154 2.09 -0.68 27.94
N LEU A 155 1.24 -1.24 27.07
CA LEU A 155 -0.06 -1.79 27.50
C LEU A 155 0.11 -3.01 28.40
N SER A 156 1.13 -3.85 28.19
CA SER A 156 1.44 -4.98 29.07
C SER A 156 1.83 -4.56 30.49
N PHE A 157 2.26 -3.33 30.68
CA PHE A 157 2.52 -2.76 31.99
C PHE A 157 1.23 -2.35 32.73
N PHE A 158 0.26 -1.77 31.98
CA PHE A 158 -1.00 -1.30 32.54
C PHE A 158 -2.03 -2.41 32.73
N TYR A 159 -2.09 -3.36 31.80
CA TYR A 159 -3.02 -4.48 31.83
C TYR A 159 -2.30 -5.76 32.27
N GLN A 160 -2.56 -6.20 33.51
CA GLN A 160 -1.91 -7.37 34.11
C GLN A 160 -2.93 -8.39 34.61
N GLY A 161 -2.63 -9.66 34.44
CA GLY A 161 -3.14 -10.73 35.30
C GLY A 161 -4.40 -11.48 34.85
N ASP A 162 -5.09 -11.10 33.77
CA ASP A 162 -6.29 -11.80 33.30
C ASP A 162 -6.18 -12.18 31.82
N ARG A 163 -6.86 -13.27 31.40
CA ARG A 163 -6.95 -13.67 29.98
C ARG A 163 -7.54 -12.59 29.07
N MET A 164 -8.41 -11.74 29.63
CA MET A 164 -8.97 -10.57 28.96
C MET A 164 -7.93 -9.47 28.74
N ALA A 165 -6.84 -9.46 29.50
CA ALA A 165 -5.81 -8.45 29.37
C ALA A 165 -5.16 -8.47 27.96
N LEU A 166 -4.82 -9.65 27.42
CA LEU A 166 -4.23 -9.77 26.09
C LEU A 166 -5.21 -9.38 24.98
N ILE A 167 -6.49 -9.72 25.12
CA ILE A 167 -7.53 -9.30 24.18
C ILE A 167 -7.66 -7.77 24.20
N THR A 168 -7.73 -7.17 25.39
CA THR A 168 -7.78 -5.70 25.54
C THR A 168 -6.53 -5.00 24.99
N ILE A 169 -5.34 -5.56 25.20
CA ILE A 169 -4.10 -5.03 24.65
C ILE A 169 -4.12 -5.04 23.14
N THR A 170 -4.40 -6.20 22.54
CA THR A 170 -4.34 -6.36 21.08
C THR A 170 -5.40 -5.57 20.35
N THR A 171 -6.64 -5.50 20.87
CA THR A 171 -7.70 -4.68 20.28
C THR A 171 -7.45 -3.19 20.45
N THR A 172 -6.87 -2.77 21.60
CA THR A 172 -6.43 -1.37 21.77
C THR A 172 -5.32 -1.02 20.77
N MET A 173 -4.37 -1.93 20.55
CA MET A 173 -3.32 -1.73 19.55
C MET A 173 -3.87 -1.61 18.13
N LEU A 174 -4.93 -2.34 17.78
CA LEU A 174 -5.57 -2.18 16.46
C LEU A 174 -5.98 -0.75 16.15
N THR A 175 -6.31 0.06 17.16
CA THR A 175 -6.77 1.43 16.95
C THR A 175 -5.68 2.36 16.41
N PHE A 176 -4.39 2.06 16.60
CA PHE A 176 -3.35 2.83 15.91
C PHE A 176 -3.37 2.59 14.40
N GLY A 177 -3.84 1.41 13.96
CA GLY A 177 -4.06 1.12 12.55
C GLY A 177 -4.98 2.13 11.87
N MET A 178 -6.01 2.65 12.56
CA MET A 178 -6.85 3.71 12.00
C MET A 178 -6.06 5.01 11.74
N GLY A 179 -5.14 5.39 12.63
CA GLY A 179 -4.27 6.54 12.41
C GLY A 179 -3.36 6.32 11.19
N ALA A 180 -2.75 5.15 11.10
CA ALA A 180 -1.93 4.77 9.96
C ALA A 180 -2.73 4.77 8.65
N SER A 181 -3.93 4.17 8.63
CA SER A 181 -4.82 4.14 7.46
C SER A 181 -5.28 5.53 7.03
N THR A 182 -5.62 6.39 8.00
CA THR A 182 -6.02 7.78 7.70
C THR A 182 -4.85 8.54 7.06
N GLN A 183 -3.66 8.47 7.64
CA GLN A 183 -2.46 9.09 7.07
C GLN A 183 -2.15 8.54 5.67
N ALA A 184 -2.22 7.22 5.49
CA ALA A 184 -1.97 6.56 4.22
C ALA A 184 -2.95 7.01 3.13
N LEU A 185 -4.24 7.12 3.46
CA LEU A 185 -5.26 7.57 2.51
C LEU A 185 -5.01 8.99 2.03
N PHE A 186 -4.80 9.94 2.94
CA PHE A 186 -4.48 11.32 2.57
C PHE A 186 -3.18 11.41 1.77
N ALA A 187 -2.14 10.65 2.13
CA ALA A 187 -0.88 10.61 1.40
C ALA A 187 -1.05 10.03 -0.01
N ARG A 188 -1.78 8.94 -0.15
CA ARG A 188 -1.96 8.24 -1.43
C ARG A 188 -2.90 9.00 -2.38
N VAL A 189 -4.05 9.47 -1.89
CA VAL A 189 -4.99 10.25 -2.70
C VAL A 189 -4.39 11.59 -3.09
N GLY A 190 -3.85 12.33 -2.12
CA GLY A 190 -3.24 13.63 -2.39
C GLY A 190 -2.01 13.53 -3.29
N GLY A 191 -1.12 12.57 -3.02
CA GLY A 191 0.07 12.30 -3.84
C GLY A 191 -0.29 11.87 -5.26
N GLY A 192 -1.25 10.94 -5.41
CA GLY A 192 -1.72 10.46 -6.72
C GLY A 192 -2.37 11.56 -7.55
N ILE A 193 -3.22 12.42 -6.95
CA ILE A 193 -3.80 13.57 -7.65
C ILE A 193 -2.70 14.55 -8.08
N TYR A 194 -1.72 14.80 -7.22
CA TYR A 194 -0.59 15.67 -7.55
C TYR A 194 0.20 15.14 -8.75
N THR A 195 0.66 13.90 -8.66
CA THR A 195 1.49 13.23 -9.68
C THR A 195 0.77 13.24 -11.02
N LYS A 196 -0.47 12.74 -11.05
CA LYS A 196 -1.17 12.57 -12.32
C LYS A 196 -1.72 13.88 -12.90
N ALA A 197 -1.89 14.92 -12.11
CA ALA A 197 -2.15 16.25 -12.63
C ALA A 197 -0.93 16.82 -13.37
N ALA A 198 0.27 16.60 -12.84
CA ALA A 198 1.53 17.04 -13.46
C ALA A 198 1.85 16.25 -14.73
N ASP A 199 1.79 14.91 -14.64
CA ASP A 199 2.06 13.97 -15.71
C ASP A 199 1.12 14.18 -16.93
N VAL A 200 -0.20 14.18 -16.70
CA VAL A 200 -1.19 14.47 -17.76
C VAL A 200 -0.97 15.83 -18.39
N GLY A 201 -0.60 16.85 -17.60
CA GLY A 201 -0.25 18.19 -18.10
C GLY A 201 1.00 18.19 -18.95
N ALA A 202 2.04 17.47 -18.52
CA ALA A 202 3.29 17.31 -19.26
C ALA A 202 3.07 16.55 -20.59
N ASP A 203 2.31 15.46 -20.54
CA ASP A 203 2.10 14.58 -21.68
C ASP A 203 1.21 15.20 -22.76
N ILE A 204 0.03 15.70 -22.38
CA ILE A 204 -0.90 16.26 -23.36
C ILE A 204 -0.30 17.46 -24.10
N VAL A 205 0.25 18.41 -23.36
CA VAL A 205 0.75 19.63 -23.99
C VAL A 205 2.16 19.45 -24.54
N GLY A 206 3.05 18.75 -23.82
CA GLY A 206 4.41 18.53 -24.26
C GLY A 206 4.51 17.54 -25.43
N LYS A 207 4.06 16.29 -25.21
CA LYS A 207 4.24 15.22 -26.18
C LYS A 207 3.24 15.25 -27.32
N VAL A 208 1.96 15.58 -27.06
CA VAL A 208 0.90 15.50 -28.10
C VAL A 208 0.74 16.80 -28.86
N GLU A 209 0.76 17.98 -28.18
CA GLU A 209 0.52 19.27 -28.83
C GLU A 209 1.83 19.92 -29.33
N ALA A 210 2.88 19.97 -28.50
CA ALA A 210 4.14 20.64 -28.83
C ALA A 210 5.18 19.71 -29.48
N ASP A 211 4.94 18.38 -29.49
CA ASP A 211 5.82 17.35 -30.08
C ASP A 211 7.27 17.40 -29.54
N ILE A 212 7.41 17.73 -28.24
CA ILE A 212 8.68 17.70 -27.52
C ILE A 212 8.86 16.36 -26.77
N PRO A 213 10.11 15.89 -26.62
CA PRO A 213 10.37 14.63 -25.92
C PRO A 213 9.90 14.61 -24.47
N GLU A 214 9.80 13.41 -23.91
CA GLU A 214 9.60 13.18 -22.48
C GLU A 214 10.78 13.74 -21.69
N ASP A 215 10.51 14.29 -20.52
CA ASP A 215 11.51 14.92 -19.63
C ASP A 215 12.26 16.12 -20.23
N ASP A 216 11.79 16.68 -21.32
CA ASP A 216 12.43 17.82 -21.95
C ASP A 216 12.44 19.06 -21.01
N PRO A 217 13.60 19.71 -20.81
CA PRO A 217 13.68 20.88 -19.93
C PRO A 217 12.85 22.08 -20.39
N ARG A 218 12.36 22.10 -21.62
CA ARG A 218 11.44 23.13 -22.14
C ARG A 218 10.01 22.95 -21.62
N ASN A 219 9.65 21.75 -21.15
CA ASN A 219 8.31 21.52 -20.63
C ASN A 219 8.19 22.03 -19.18
N PRO A 220 7.31 23.02 -18.91
CA PRO A 220 7.16 23.58 -17.57
C PRO A 220 6.69 22.57 -16.50
N ALA A 221 6.01 21.51 -16.89
CA ALA A 221 5.46 20.52 -15.96
C ALA A 221 6.47 19.43 -15.56
N THR A 222 7.61 19.24 -16.25
CA THR A 222 8.57 18.14 -15.99
C THR A 222 9.06 18.11 -14.55
N ILE A 223 9.37 19.25 -13.93
CA ILE A 223 9.77 19.24 -12.50
C ILE A 223 8.60 18.88 -11.58
N ALA A 224 7.38 19.32 -11.91
CA ALA A 224 6.21 18.96 -11.13
C ALA A 224 5.90 17.46 -11.22
N ASP A 225 6.10 16.86 -12.38
CA ASP A 225 5.99 15.44 -12.64
C ASP A 225 6.99 14.63 -11.80
N ASN A 226 8.28 14.95 -11.91
CA ASN A 226 9.33 14.35 -11.08
C ASN A 226 9.09 14.50 -9.56
N VAL A 227 8.52 15.62 -9.11
CA VAL A 227 8.09 15.80 -7.72
C VAL A 227 6.95 14.83 -7.40
N GLY A 228 6.02 14.66 -8.33
CA GLY A 228 4.86 13.78 -8.23
C GLY A 228 5.23 12.35 -7.85
N ASP A 229 6.12 11.73 -8.59
CA ASP A 229 6.59 10.36 -8.34
C ASP A 229 7.12 10.18 -6.91
N ASN A 230 7.87 11.18 -6.43
CA ASN A 230 8.41 11.12 -5.07
C ASN A 230 7.33 11.26 -3.98
N VAL A 231 6.29 12.06 -4.21
CA VAL A 231 5.24 12.28 -3.20
C VAL A 231 4.07 11.31 -3.32
N GLY A 232 3.73 10.89 -4.54
CA GLY A 232 2.67 9.93 -4.83
C GLY A 232 3.12 8.47 -4.64
N ASP A 233 4.11 8.08 -5.43
CA ASP A 233 4.52 6.68 -5.50
C ASP A 233 5.54 6.29 -4.43
N VAL A 234 6.36 7.19 -3.90
CA VAL A 234 7.22 6.86 -2.77
C VAL A 234 6.56 7.17 -1.43
N ALA A 235 6.23 8.42 -1.13
CA ALA A 235 5.70 8.77 0.19
C ALA A 235 4.32 8.17 0.45
N GLY A 236 3.42 8.21 -0.54
CA GLY A 236 2.07 7.64 -0.44
C GLY A 236 2.09 6.12 -0.25
N MET A 237 2.91 5.42 -1.02
CA MET A 237 3.05 3.96 -0.91
C MET A 237 3.71 3.53 0.39
N GLY A 238 4.71 4.28 0.89
CA GLY A 238 5.30 3.98 2.17
C GLY A 238 4.33 4.05 3.33
N ALA A 239 3.45 5.03 3.33
CA ALA A 239 2.40 5.14 4.31
C ALA A 239 1.37 3.99 4.20
N ASP A 240 0.98 3.60 2.97
CA ASP A 240 0.05 2.50 2.70
C ASP A 240 0.61 1.15 3.16
N LEU A 241 1.86 0.84 2.81
CA LEU A 241 2.47 -0.43 3.19
C LEU A 241 2.86 -0.50 4.67
N TYR A 242 3.15 0.64 5.31
CA TYR A 242 3.25 0.73 6.77
C TYR A 242 1.93 0.28 7.43
N GLU A 243 0.81 0.83 6.96
CA GLU A 243 -0.52 0.48 7.46
C GLU A 243 -0.84 -1.00 7.22
N SER A 244 -0.58 -1.54 6.03
CA SER A 244 -0.82 -2.95 5.70
C SER A 244 0.00 -3.89 6.58
N TYR A 245 1.27 -3.56 6.81
CA TYR A 245 2.18 -4.34 7.65
C TYR A 245 1.72 -4.38 9.10
N CYS A 246 1.48 -3.22 9.69
CA CYS A 246 1.00 -3.13 11.06
C CYS A 246 -0.38 -3.76 11.22
N GLY A 247 -1.31 -3.46 10.32
CA GLY A 247 -2.68 -3.96 10.35
C GLY A 247 -2.75 -5.49 10.29
N SER A 248 -1.93 -6.14 9.46
CA SER A 248 -1.88 -7.60 9.39
C SER A 248 -1.34 -8.23 10.69
N ILE A 249 -0.27 -7.69 11.25
CA ILE A 249 0.34 -8.19 12.49
C ILE A 249 -0.65 -8.03 13.65
N LEU A 250 -1.27 -6.86 13.77
CA LEU A 250 -2.17 -6.54 14.89
C LEU A 250 -3.49 -7.29 14.83
N SER A 251 -4.12 -7.38 13.63
CA SER A 251 -5.35 -8.16 13.48
C SER A 251 -5.11 -9.63 13.76
N THR A 252 -3.98 -10.18 13.31
CA THR A 252 -3.59 -11.56 13.59
C THR A 252 -3.32 -11.77 15.07
N ALA A 253 -2.64 -10.83 15.74
CA ALA A 253 -2.40 -10.89 17.19
C ALA A 253 -3.72 -10.85 17.98
N ALA A 254 -4.68 -10.00 17.58
CA ALA A 254 -6.00 -9.94 18.19
C ALA A 254 -6.79 -11.25 18.02
N LEU A 255 -6.76 -11.83 16.82
CA LEU A 255 -7.37 -13.14 16.56
C LEU A 255 -6.68 -14.26 17.34
N GLY A 256 -5.36 -14.22 17.50
CA GLY A 256 -4.59 -15.15 18.34
C GLY A 256 -4.97 -15.04 19.82
N ALA A 257 -5.16 -13.81 20.31
CA ALA A 257 -5.60 -13.58 21.68
C ALA A 257 -6.97 -14.19 21.97
N THR A 258 -7.87 -14.18 20.99
CA THR A 258 -9.23 -14.74 21.11
C THR A 258 -9.25 -16.24 20.86
N ALA A 259 -8.60 -16.73 19.80
CA ALA A 259 -8.60 -18.14 19.43
C ALA A 259 -8.01 -19.06 20.51
N PHE A 260 -7.08 -18.54 21.31
CA PHE A 260 -6.40 -19.28 22.38
C PHE A 260 -6.69 -18.74 23.79
N ALA A 261 -7.81 -18.04 23.97
CA ALA A 261 -8.18 -17.39 25.24
C ALA A 261 -8.32 -18.37 26.44
N MET A 262 -8.58 -19.64 26.18
CA MET A 262 -8.73 -20.67 27.23
C MET A 262 -7.40 -21.14 27.84
N SER A 263 -6.26 -20.85 27.19
CA SER A 263 -4.92 -21.21 27.66
C SER A 263 -4.02 -19.99 27.65
N GLY A 264 -3.79 -19.39 28.81
CA GLY A 264 -3.04 -18.12 28.93
C GLY A 264 -1.63 -18.17 28.36
N GLU A 265 -0.93 -19.30 28.48
CA GLU A 265 0.42 -19.47 27.91
C GLU A 265 0.35 -19.59 26.38
N MET A 266 -0.59 -20.33 25.83
CA MET A 266 -0.80 -20.48 24.41
C MET A 266 -1.31 -19.16 23.79
N GLN A 267 -2.17 -18.44 24.49
CA GLN A 267 -2.66 -17.13 24.09
C GLN A 267 -1.51 -16.14 23.88
N MET A 268 -0.57 -16.04 24.83
CA MET A 268 0.60 -15.19 24.70
C MET A 268 1.48 -15.58 23.50
N ARG A 269 1.71 -16.89 23.30
CA ARG A 269 2.49 -17.42 22.16
C ARG A 269 1.82 -17.08 20.83
N ALA A 270 0.51 -17.22 20.73
CA ALA A 270 -0.26 -16.90 19.52
C ALA A 270 -0.26 -15.39 19.22
N VAL A 271 -0.30 -14.54 20.23
CA VAL A 271 -0.19 -13.07 20.06
C VAL A 271 1.17 -12.65 19.55
N ILE A 272 2.25 -13.28 20.02
CA ILE A 272 3.62 -12.90 19.65
C ILE A 272 4.05 -13.52 18.31
N ALA A 273 3.47 -14.64 17.89
CA ALA A 273 3.87 -15.34 16.68
C ALA A 273 3.90 -14.45 15.42
N PRO A 274 2.86 -13.68 15.09
CA PRO A 274 2.89 -12.81 13.91
C PRO A 274 3.99 -11.74 14.01
N MET A 275 4.27 -11.23 15.20
CA MET A 275 5.35 -10.26 15.43
C MET A 275 6.74 -10.88 15.19
N LEU A 276 6.94 -12.13 15.59
CA LEU A 276 8.21 -12.85 15.39
C LEU A 276 8.43 -13.25 13.92
N ILE A 277 7.38 -13.68 13.21
CA ILE A 277 7.46 -13.98 11.78
C ILE A 277 7.88 -12.70 11.04
N ALA A 278 7.25 -11.58 11.35
CA ALA A 278 7.59 -10.29 10.78
C ALA A 278 9.04 -9.85 11.12
N ALA A 279 9.47 -10.03 12.36
CA ALA A 279 10.83 -9.70 12.81
C ALA A 279 11.90 -10.51 12.08
N VAL A 280 11.70 -11.81 11.91
CA VAL A 280 12.62 -12.66 11.14
C VAL A 280 12.59 -12.30 9.67
N GLY A 281 11.42 -11.94 9.12
CA GLY A 281 11.29 -11.40 7.76
C GLY A 281 12.20 -10.20 7.50
N VAL A 282 12.40 -9.33 8.48
CA VAL A 282 13.34 -8.19 8.37
C VAL A 282 14.78 -8.67 8.10
N PHE A 283 15.29 -9.59 8.91
CA PHE A 283 16.67 -10.08 8.75
C PHE A 283 16.88 -10.76 7.38
N LEU A 284 15.89 -11.55 6.95
CA LEU A 284 15.96 -12.28 5.69
C LEU A 284 15.72 -11.37 4.48
N SER A 285 14.93 -10.29 4.61
CA SER A 285 14.84 -9.24 3.61
C SER A 285 16.17 -8.49 3.43
N ILE A 286 16.86 -8.16 4.53
CA ILE A 286 18.20 -7.55 4.47
C ILE A 286 19.17 -8.45 3.72
N PHE A 287 19.16 -9.75 3.99
CA PHE A 287 19.98 -10.72 3.25
C PHE A 287 19.66 -10.71 1.75
N GLY A 288 18.37 -10.76 1.38
CA GLY A 288 17.93 -10.73 -0.02
C GLY A 288 18.34 -9.45 -0.75
N ILE A 289 18.34 -8.30 -0.09
CA ILE A 289 18.78 -7.01 -0.68
C ILE A 289 20.25 -7.09 -1.16
N TYR A 290 21.11 -7.80 -0.46
CA TYR A 290 22.52 -7.96 -0.87
C TYR A 290 22.71 -8.91 -2.05
N LEU A 291 21.73 -9.75 -2.40
CA LEU A 291 21.79 -10.67 -3.54
C LEU A 291 21.50 -9.99 -4.88
N VAL A 292 20.87 -8.80 -4.88
CA VAL A 292 20.50 -8.08 -6.09
C VAL A 292 21.75 -7.49 -6.76
N ARG A 293 22.09 -8.00 -7.96
CA ARG A 293 23.23 -7.56 -8.78
C ARG A 293 22.94 -7.80 -10.25
N THR A 294 23.50 -6.96 -11.14
CA THR A 294 23.37 -7.15 -12.57
C THR A 294 24.73 -7.02 -13.29
N LYS A 295 24.73 -7.19 -14.60
CA LYS A 295 25.91 -7.08 -15.47
C LYS A 295 25.66 -5.97 -16.51
N GLU A 296 26.73 -5.41 -17.04
CA GLU A 296 26.65 -4.48 -18.15
C GLU A 296 26.04 -5.15 -19.39
N GLY A 297 25.15 -4.47 -20.09
CA GLY A 297 24.42 -5.01 -21.24
C GLY A 297 23.37 -6.07 -20.91
N ALA A 298 22.92 -6.16 -19.63
CA ALA A 298 21.87 -7.06 -19.23
C ALA A 298 20.56 -6.77 -19.97
N SER A 299 19.88 -7.82 -20.42
CA SER A 299 18.53 -7.69 -20.99
C SER A 299 17.50 -7.36 -19.90
N MET A 300 16.33 -6.82 -20.29
CA MET A 300 15.21 -6.61 -19.36
C MET A 300 14.89 -7.86 -18.54
N LYS A 301 14.91 -9.03 -19.18
CA LYS A 301 14.65 -10.31 -18.51
C LYS A 301 15.72 -10.63 -17.45
N ASP A 302 16.99 -10.29 -17.71
CA ASP A 302 18.07 -10.50 -16.74
C ASP A 302 17.96 -9.55 -15.56
N LEU A 303 17.54 -8.31 -15.80
CA LEU A 303 17.27 -7.30 -14.77
C LEU A 303 16.12 -7.73 -13.85
N LEU A 304 14.98 -8.12 -14.43
CA LEU A 304 13.83 -8.67 -13.69
C LEU A 304 14.23 -9.90 -12.86
N ARG A 305 15.01 -10.81 -13.47
CA ARG A 305 15.51 -11.98 -12.75
C ARG A 305 16.41 -11.62 -11.57
N SER A 306 17.25 -10.61 -11.72
CA SER A 306 18.12 -10.13 -10.64
C SER A 306 17.34 -9.66 -9.41
N LEU A 307 16.27 -8.88 -9.62
CA LEU A 307 15.39 -8.44 -8.53
C LEU A 307 14.59 -9.61 -7.93
N SER A 308 14.05 -10.48 -8.80
CA SER A 308 13.27 -11.66 -8.38
C SER A 308 14.08 -12.66 -7.56
N VAL A 309 15.38 -12.79 -7.80
CA VAL A 309 16.27 -13.66 -6.99
C VAL A 309 16.29 -13.19 -5.54
N GLY A 310 16.45 -11.91 -5.29
CA GLY A 310 16.46 -11.36 -3.93
C GLY A 310 15.14 -11.63 -3.19
N THR A 311 14.00 -11.34 -3.82
CA THR A 311 12.67 -11.54 -3.22
C THR A 311 12.33 -13.01 -3.01
N ASN A 312 12.59 -13.87 -4.01
CA ASN A 312 12.26 -15.29 -3.93
C ASN A 312 13.14 -16.05 -2.93
N VAL A 313 14.44 -15.73 -2.86
CA VAL A 313 15.33 -16.31 -1.84
C VAL A 313 14.91 -15.88 -0.44
N SER A 314 14.56 -14.61 -0.24
CA SER A 314 14.01 -14.14 1.04
C SER A 314 12.73 -14.88 1.41
N ALA A 315 11.77 -15.03 0.49
CA ALA A 315 10.53 -15.75 0.73
C ALA A 315 10.78 -17.24 1.11
N LEU A 316 11.68 -17.91 0.40
CA LEU A 316 12.04 -19.30 0.69
C LEU A 316 12.69 -19.46 2.07
N LEU A 317 13.59 -18.56 2.44
CA LEU A 317 14.24 -18.57 3.75
C LEU A 317 13.24 -18.25 4.88
N ILE A 318 12.31 -17.32 4.65
CA ILE A 318 11.24 -17.01 5.60
C ILE A 318 10.32 -18.22 5.78
N ALA A 319 9.94 -18.90 4.71
CA ALA A 319 9.17 -20.12 4.77
C ALA A 319 9.88 -21.19 5.64
N ALA A 320 11.17 -21.41 5.43
CA ALA A 320 11.96 -22.35 6.23
C ALA A 320 12.08 -21.91 7.71
N ALA A 321 12.35 -20.61 7.96
CA ALA A 321 12.48 -20.08 9.31
C ALA A 321 11.17 -20.14 10.10
N THR A 322 10.03 -20.05 9.44
CA THR A 322 8.71 -20.11 10.09
C THR A 322 8.48 -21.46 10.77
N PHE A 323 8.89 -22.57 10.17
CA PHE A 323 8.80 -23.88 10.82
C PHE A 323 9.57 -23.90 12.14
N ALA A 324 10.79 -23.36 12.16
CA ALA A 324 11.58 -23.27 13.38
C ALA A 324 10.94 -22.34 14.43
N ILE A 325 10.44 -21.18 14.02
CA ILE A 325 9.83 -20.20 14.93
C ILE A 325 8.59 -20.80 15.61
N LEU A 326 7.65 -21.35 14.83
CA LEU A 326 6.39 -21.86 15.36
C LEU A 326 6.58 -23.15 16.18
N TYR A 327 7.55 -23.99 15.80
CA TYR A 327 7.95 -25.14 16.57
C TYR A 327 8.54 -24.74 17.93
N LEU A 328 9.49 -23.80 17.95
CA LEU A 328 10.12 -23.32 19.18
C LEU A 328 9.15 -22.56 20.11
N LEU A 329 8.16 -21.89 19.54
CA LEU A 329 7.09 -21.29 20.31
C LEU A 329 6.15 -22.34 20.93
N GLY A 330 6.14 -23.58 20.40
CA GLY A 330 5.29 -24.65 20.86
C GLY A 330 3.80 -24.33 20.71
N ILE A 331 3.40 -23.67 19.63
CA ILE A 331 2.00 -23.38 19.33
C ILE A 331 1.32 -24.67 18.87
N GLU A 332 0.08 -24.89 19.35
CA GLU A 332 -0.75 -25.98 18.88
C GLU A 332 -0.91 -25.90 17.35
N ASN A 333 -0.79 -27.04 16.68
CA ASN A 333 -0.81 -27.15 15.22
C ASN A 333 0.23 -26.21 14.49
N TRP A 334 1.42 -26.07 15.08
CA TRP A 334 2.52 -25.27 14.50
C TRP A 334 2.82 -25.62 13.04
N LEU A 335 2.67 -26.91 12.67
CA LEU A 335 2.88 -27.37 11.30
C LEU A 335 1.85 -26.79 10.34
N GLY A 336 0.55 -26.85 10.69
CA GLY A 336 -0.51 -26.28 9.89
C GLY A 336 -0.38 -24.75 9.75
N LEU A 337 -0.05 -24.06 10.83
CA LEU A 337 0.21 -22.61 10.79
C LEU A 337 1.43 -22.27 9.94
N SER A 338 2.48 -23.10 9.92
CA SER A 338 3.62 -22.92 9.01
C SER A 338 3.19 -23.04 7.55
N PHE A 339 2.31 -23.98 7.21
CA PHE A 339 1.72 -24.05 5.87
C PHE A 339 0.81 -22.86 5.55
N SER A 340 0.15 -22.27 6.53
CA SER A 340 -0.60 -21.01 6.32
C SER A 340 0.33 -19.87 5.92
N VAL A 341 1.50 -19.72 6.54
CA VAL A 341 2.52 -18.73 6.12
C VAL A 341 2.99 -19.00 4.69
N ILE A 342 3.29 -20.25 4.35
CA ILE A 342 3.70 -20.63 2.99
C ILE A 342 2.61 -20.29 1.98
N THR A 343 1.36 -20.53 2.33
CA THR A 343 0.21 -20.18 1.47
C THR A 343 0.15 -18.69 1.19
N GLY A 344 0.38 -17.85 2.20
CA GLY A 344 0.47 -16.39 2.03
C GLY A 344 1.64 -15.97 1.15
N LEU A 345 2.83 -16.52 1.39
CA LEU A 345 4.03 -16.27 0.55
C LEU A 345 3.81 -16.70 -0.90
N ALA A 346 3.25 -17.87 -1.12
CA ALA A 346 2.94 -18.40 -2.44
C ALA A 346 1.89 -17.52 -3.16
N ALA A 347 0.86 -17.08 -2.46
CA ALA A 347 -0.14 -16.17 -2.99
C ALA A 347 0.51 -14.85 -3.48
N GLY A 348 1.42 -14.28 -2.69
CA GLY A 348 2.17 -13.08 -3.08
C GLY A 348 2.98 -13.27 -4.35
N VAL A 349 3.69 -14.39 -4.47
CA VAL A 349 4.48 -14.73 -5.67
C VAL A 349 3.58 -14.93 -6.89
N ILE A 350 2.48 -15.67 -6.76
CA ILE A 350 1.55 -15.94 -7.88
C ILE A 350 0.89 -14.64 -8.36
N ILE A 351 0.45 -13.78 -7.44
CA ILE A 351 -0.15 -12.49 -7.80
C ILE A 351 0.87 -11.59 -8.49
N GLY A 352 2.11 -11.54 -7.99
CA GLY A 352 3.19 -10.79 -8.62
C GLY A 352 3.46 -11.26 -10.05
N GLN A 353 3.57 -12.58 -10.27
CA GLN A 353 3.77 -13.17 -11.61
C GLN A 353 2.58 -12.94 -12.53
N ALA A 354 1.34 -13.01 -12.01
CA ALA A 354 0.15 -12.73 -12.79
C ALA A 354 0.12 -11.26 -13.22
N THR A 355 0.46 -10.34 -12.32
CA THR A 355 0.56 -8.91 -12.63
C THR A 355 1.62 -8.67 -13.70
N GLU A 356 2.82 -9.23 -13.55
CA GLU A 356 3.89 -9.13 -14.56
C GLU A 356 3.41 -9.64 -15.93
N TYR A 357 2.73 -10.78 -15.98
CA TYR A 357 2.20 -11.34 -17.23
C TYR A 357 1.23 -10.40 -17.94
N TYR A 358 0.35 -9.72 -17.20
CA TYR A 358 -0.65 -8.84 -17.80
C TYR A 358 -0.16 -7.42 -18.08
N THR A 359 0.90 -6.97 -17.42
CA THR A 359 1.37 -5.58 -17.50
C THR A 359 2.69 -5.42 -18.25
N SER A 360 3.57 -6.42 -18.30
CA SER A 360 4.87 -6.30 -18.98
C SER A 360 4.74 -6.42 -20.49
N HIS A 361 5.45 -5.58 -21.24
CA HIS A 361 5.54 -5.64 -22.72
C HIS A 361 6.23 -6.91 -23.24
N SER A 362 6.88 -7.68 -22.37
CA SER A 362 7.45 -9.00 -22.73
C SER A 362 6.35 -10.05 -23.06
N TYR A 363 5.10 -9.81 -22.69
CA TYR A 363 4.01 -10.77 -22.83
C TYR A 363 2.89 -10.28 -23.75
N LYS A 364 2.17 -11.25 -24.33
CA LYS A 364 1.11 -11.00 -25.33
C LYS A 364 -0.01 -10.03 -24.93
N PRO A 365 -0.49 -9.97 -23.66
CA PRO A 365 -1.57 -9.05 -23.31
C PRO A 365 -1.21 -7.60 -23.64
N THR A 366 -0.05 -7.14 -23.17
CA THR A 366 0.45 -5.78 -23.40
C THR A 366 0.80 -5.54 -24.86
N GLN A 367 1.46 -6.51 -25.54
CA GLN A 367 1.78 -6.43 -26.97
C GLN A 367 0.54 -6.18 -27.84
N LYS A 368 -0.59 -6.83 -27.52
CA LYS A 368 -1.85 -6.62 -28.22
C LYS A 368 -2.48 -5.24 -28.00
N ILE A 369 -2.16 -4.58 -26.86
CA ILE A 369 -2.58 -3.19 -26.63
C ILE A 369 -1.76 -2.26 -27.52
N SER A 370 -0.43 -2.48 -27.62
CA SER A 370 0.45 -1.73 -28.52
C SER A 370 0.03 -1.89 -29.99
N GLU A 371 -0.28 -3.12 -30.43
CA GLU A 371 -0.77 -3.41 -31.77
C GLU A 371 -2.11 -2.68 -32.07
N ALA A 372 -3.01 -2.58 -31.08
CA ALA A 372 -4.26 -1.83 -31.22
C ALA A 372 -4.06 -0.33 -31.50
N GLY A 373 -2.87 0.21 -31.17
CA GLY A 373 -2.45 1.57 -31.53
C GLY A 373 -2.45 1.85 -33.02
N LEU A 374 -2.22 0.83 -33.86
CA LEU A 374 -2.32 0.94 -35.32
C LEU A 374 -3.73 1.30 -35.80
N THR A 375 -4.75 0.98 -35.01
CA THR A 375 -6.15 1.28 -35.34
C THR A 375 -6.60 2.61 -34.76
N GLY A 376 -6.05 3.02 -33.61
CA GLY A 376 -6.31 4.31 -32.95
C GLY A 376 -6.54 4.24 -31.45
N SER A 377 -6.74 5.40 -30.83
CA SER A 377 -6.83 5.54 -29.38
C SER A 377 -8.03 4.78 -28.78
N ALA A 378 -9.19 4.77 -29.46
CA ALA A 378 -10.36 4.07 -28.94
C ALA A 378 -10.13 2.56 -28.77
N THR A 379 -9.46 1.93 -29.72
CA THR A 379 -9.12 0.51 -29.67
C THR A 379 -8.08 0.20 -28.61
N VAL A 380 -7.12 1.10 -28.38
CA VAL A 380 -6.15 1.01 -27.26
C VAL A 380 -6.89 1.03 -25.93
N ILE A 381 -7.81 1.98 -25.72
CA ILE A 381 -8.60 2.10 -24.48
C ILE A 381 -9.44 0.83 -24.25
N ILE A 382 -10.22 0.41 -25.25
CA ILE A 382 -11.08 -0.79 -25.14
C ILE A 382 -10.22 -2.04 -24.82
N LYS A 383 -9.07 -2.18 -25.47
CA LYS A 383 -8.20 -3.33 -25.28
C LYS A 383 -7.59 -3.37 -23.89
N GLY A 384 -7.15 -2.22 -23.36
CA GLY A 384 -6.61 -2.13 -22.01
C GLY A 384 -7.66 -2.38 -20.93
N ILE A 385 -8.87 -1.83 -21.06
CA ILE A 385 -10.01 -2.14 -20.18
C ILE A 385 -10.27 -3.65 -20.16
N GLY A 386 -10.39 -4.27 -21.33
CA GLY A 386 -10.63 -5.71 -21.44
C GLY A 386 -9.50 -6.55 -20.82
N THR A 387 -8.24 -6.17 -21.06
CA THR A 387 -7.08 -6.84 -20.47
C THR A 387 -7.07 -6.71 -18.94
N GLY A 388 -7.32 -5.51 -18.41
CA GLY A 388 -7.42 -5.29 -16.98
C GLY A 388 -8.54 -6.09 -16.32
N MET A 389 -9.73 -6.16 -16.92
CA MET A 389 -10.84 -6.98 -16.42
C MET A 389 -10.47 -8.47 -16.37
N ILE A 390 -9.85 -9.01 -17.42
CA ILE A 390 -9.42 -10.41 -17.47
C ILE A 390 -8.33 -10.69 -16.42
N SER A 391 -7.46 -9.74 -16.19
CA SER A 391 -6.34 -9.89 -15.25
C SER A 391 -6.77 -10.11 -13.79
N THR A 392 -8.00 -9.79 -13.43
CA THR A 392 -8.55 -10.01 -12.08
C THR A 392 -8.70 -11.49 -11.73
N CYS A 393 -8.84 -12.35 -12.74
CA CYS A 393 -9.17 -13.76 -12.54
C CYS A 393 -8.13 -14.49 -11.67
N ILE A 394 -6.85 -14.40 -12.01
CA ILE A 394 -5.81 -15.14 -11.30
C ILE A 394 -5.65 -14.64 -9.84
N PRO A 395 -5.52 -13.33 -9.56
CA PRO A 395 -5.42 -12.84 -8.19
C PRO A 395 -6.63 -13.19 -7.32
N VAL A 396 -7.84 -13.05 -7.85
CA VAL A 396 -9.07 -13.37 -7.08
C VAL A 396 -9.13 -14.86 -6.72
N VAL A 397 -8.87 -15.74 -7.68
CA VAL A 397 -8.83 -17.19 -7.42
C VAL A 397 -7.70 -17.53 -6.44
N THR A 398 -6.53 -16.91 -6.60
CA THR A 398 -5.38 -17.14 -5.71
C THR A 398 -5.70 -16.77 -4.27
N ILE A 399 -6.30 -15.60 -4.04
CA ILE A 399 -6.71 -15.18 -2.68
C ILE A 399 -7.80 -16.09 -2.13
N GLY A 400 -8.80 -16.47 -2.94
CA GLY A 400 -9.83 -17.42 -2.52
C GLY A 400 -9.25 -18.77 -2.09
N VAL A 401 -8.33 -19.31 -2.87
CA VAL A 401 -7.61 -20.55 -2.53
C VAL A 401 -6.74 -20.35 -1.28
N ALA A 402 -6.03 -19.23 -1.16
CA ALA A 402 -5.21 -18.93 0.01
C ALA A 402 -6.04 -18.86 1.31
N ILE A 403 -7.21 -18.23 1.28
CA ILE A 403 -8.14 -18.18 2.40
C ILE A 403 -8.56 -19.61 2.81
N MET A 404 -9.01 -20.41 1.85
CA MET A 404 -9.47 -21.78 2.13
C MET A 404 -8.36 -22.68 2.65
N LEU A 405 -7.19 -22.66 2.01
CA LEU A 405 -6.04 -23.46 2.43
C LEU A 405 -5.54 -23.05 3.82
N SER A 406 -5.43 -21.75 4.10
CA SER A 406 -4.97 -21.26 5.40
C SER A 406 -5.94 -21.64 6.52
N TYR A 407 -7.25 -21.56 6.25
CA TYR A 407 -8.29 -22.01 7.16
C TYR A 407 -8.15 -23.50 7.47
N LEU A 408 -8.03 -24.33 6.43
CA LEU A 408 -7.87 -25.78 6.55
C LEU A 408 -6.59 -26.17 7.28
N CYS A 409 -5.46 -25.55 6.92
CA CYS A 409 -4.17 -25.81 7.55
C CYS A 409 -4.21 -25.49 9.05
N ALA A 410 -4.80 -24.37 9.45
CA ALA A 410 -4.94 -23.97 10.85
C ALA A 410 -5.80 -24.93 11.66
N ASN A 411 -6.76 -25.61 11.03
CA ASN A 411 -7.65 -26.60 11.64
C ASN A 411 -7.22 -28.06 11.43
N GLY A 412 -5.95 -28.31 11.05
CA GLY A 412 -5.47 -29.68 10.83
C GLY A 412 -6.20 -30.41 9.70
N PHE A 413 -6.58 -29.70 8.65
CA PHE A 413 -7.34 -30.16 7.48
C PHE A 413 -8.78 -30.59 7.78
N ASN A 414 -9.34 -30.11 8.88
CA ASN A 414 -10.75 -30.33 9.23
C ASN A 414 -11.61 -29.15 8.75
N MET A 415 -12.72 -29.44 8.05
CA MET A 415 -13.71 -28.44 7.57
C MET A 415 -14.84 -28.21 8.57
N GLU A 416 -14.71 -28.68 9.80
CA GLU A 416 -15.72 -28.45 10.82
C GLU A 416 -15.87 -26.96 11.12
N MET A 417 -17.12 -26.50 11.20
CA MET A 417 -17.45 -25.08 11.44
C MET A 417 -17.88 -24.87 12.92
N SER A 418 -17.18 -25.53 13.85
CA SER A 418 -17.35 -25.25 15.28
C SER A 418 -16.82 -23.83 15.61
N ALA A 419 -17.27 -23.25 16.70
CA ALA A 419 -16.81 -21.92 17.15
C ALA A 419 -15.29 -21.84 17.31
N GLU A 420 -14.68 -22.91 17.86
CA GLU A 420 -13.23 -23.01 18.03
C GLU A 420 -12.51 -23.13 16.69
N ALA A 421 -12.99 -23.98 15.77
CA ALA A 421 -12.42 -24.15 14.45
C ALA A 421 -12.51 -22.86 13.62
N LEU A 422 -13.60 -22.09 13.75
CA LEU A 422 -13.75 -20.80 13.09
C LEU A 422 -12.70 -19.79 13.59
N SER A 423 -12.52 -19.66 14.90
CA SER A 423 -11.54 -18.74 15.48
C SER A 423 -10.10 -19.13 15.12
N LYS A 424 -9.74 -20.42 15.18
CA LYS A 424 -8.41 -20.92 14.76
C LYS A 424 -8.20 -20.75 13.26
N GLY A 425 -9.22 -20.98 12.45
CA GLY A 425 -9.17 -20.79 11.00
C GLY A 425 -8.94 -19.33 10.60
N LEU A 426 -9.65 -18.39 11.23
CA LEU A 426 -9.45 -16.95 11.02
C LEU A 426 -8.06 -16.50 11.46
N TYR A 427 -7.55 -17.03 12.56
CA TYR A 427 -6.15 -16.81 12.96
C TYR A 427 -5.17 -17.33 11.90
N GLY A 428 -5.41 -18.50 11.30
CA GLY A 428 -4.61 -19.05 10.21
C GLY A 428 -4.61 -18.16 8.97
N ILE A 429 -5.72 -17.54 8.61
CA ILE A 429 -5.81 -16.57 7.50
C ILE A 429 -5.00 -15.32 7.85
N GLY A 430 -5.08 -14.82 9.07
CA GLY A 430 -4.24 -13.72 9.55
C GLY A 430 -2.75 -14.06 9.47
N ILE A 431 -2.35 -15.25 9.89
CA ILE A 431 -0.96 -15.75 9.78
C ILE A 431 -0.51 -15.79 8.30
N ALA A 432 -1.38 -16.16 7.36
CA ALA A 432 -1.06 -16.11 5.93
C ALA A 432 -0.84 -14.66 5.43
N ALA A 433 -1.65 -13.71 5.91
CA ALA A 433 -1.46 -12.29 5.60
C ALA A 433 -0.10 -11.77 6.10
N VAL A 434 0.27 -12.11 7.34
CA VAL A 434 1.60 -11.79 7.91
C VAL A 434 2.71 -12.48 7.13
N GLY A 435 2.51 -13.75 6.74
CA GLY A 435 3.43 -14.49 5.89
C GLY A 435 3.70 -13.77 4.58
N MET A 436 2.67 -13.36 3.87
CA MET A 436 2.79 -12.59 2.63
C MET A 436 3.58 -11.29 2.86
N LEU A 437 3.26 -10.52 3.90
CA LEU A 437 3.91 -9.25 4.22
C LEU A 437 5.29 -9.39 4.90
N SER A 438 5.70 -10.58 5.28
CA SER A 438 7.02 -10.79 5.91
C SER A 438 8.20 -10.49 4.97
N THR A 439 7.98 -10.50 3.65
CA THR A 439 8.96 -10.08 2.63
C THR A 439 8.95 -8.57 2.37
N LEU A 440 8.12 -7.79 3.07
CA LEU A 440 7.88 -6.38 2.74
C LEU A 440 9.15 -5.53 2.68
N GLY A 441 10.14 -5.81 3.53
CA GLY A 441 11.40 -5.06 3.56
C GLY A 441 12.13 -5.06 2.21
N ILE A 442 12.12 -6.17 1.49
CA ILE A 442 12.71 -6.26 0.14
C ILE A 442 11.70 -5.96 -0.96
N THR A 443 10.44 -6.35 -0.80
CA THR A 443 9.40 -6.10 -1.81
C THR A 443 9.18 -4.61 -2.01
N LEU A 444 9.12 -3.84 -0.92
CA LEU A 444 9.02 -2.38 -0.98
C LEU A 444 10.30 -1.72 -1.52
N ALA A 445 11.45 -2.37 -1.36
CA ALA A 445 12.69 -1.91 -1.99
C ALA A 445 12.61 -1.98 -3.52
N THR A 446 12.02 -3.05 -4.07
CA THR A 446 11.79 -3.19 -5.52
C THR A 446 10.75 -2.21 -6.04
N ASP A 447 9.78 -1.86 -5.25
CA ASP A 447 8.70 -0.95 -5.61
C ASP A 447 9.18 0.52 -5.59
N ALA A 448 9.81 0.95 -4.50
CA ALA A 448 10.39 2.29 -4.38
C ALA A 448 11.58 2.56 -5.33
N TYR A 449 12.17 1.52 -5.88
CA TYR A 449 13.19 1.61 -6.92
C TYR A 449 12.65 2.30 -8.20
N GLY A 450 11.41 2.00 -8.60
CA GLY A 450 10.80 2.54 -9.84
C GLY A 450 10.86 4.06 -9.93
N PRO A 451 10.22 4.81 -9.02
CA PRO A 451 10.25 6.27 -9.04
C PRO A 451 11.65 6.88 -8.94
N ILE A 452 12.60 6.19 -8.28
CA ILE A 452 14.00 6.65 -8.22
C ILE A 452 14.68 6.52 -9.59
N ALA A 453 14.40 5.43 -10.32
CA ALA A 453 14.97 5.16 -11.63
C ALA A 453 14.36 6.09 -12.69
N ASP A 454 13.06 6.32 -12.65
CA ASP A 454 12.33 7.25 -13.51
C ASP A 454 12.87 8.67 -13.35
N ASN A 455 12.88 9.21 -12.13
CA ASN A 455 13.48 10.51 -11.83
C ASN A 455 14.99 10.61 -12.18
N ALA A 456 15.71 9.48 -12.22
CA ALA A 456 17.10 9.47 -12.70
C ALA A 456 17.15 9.63 -14.22
N GLY A 457 16.19 9.05 -14.96
CA GLY A 457 15.97 9.28 -16.38
C GLY A 457 15.69 10.74 -16.69
N GLY A 458 14.72 11.33 -15.97
CA GLY A 458 14.40 12.76 -16.11
C GLY A 458 15.59 13.68 -15.80
N ASN A 459 16.36 13.37 -14.73
CA ASN A 459 17.58 14.14 -14.43
C ASN A 459 18.65 14.00 -15.53
N ALA A 460 18.79 12.81 -16.12
CA ALA A 460 19.75 12.57 -17.20
C ALA A 460 19.37 13.35 -18.48
N GLU A 461 18.10 13.37 -18.86
CA GLU A 461 17.58 14.11 -20.00
C GLU A 461 17.72 15.63 -19.81
N MET A 462 17.18 16.16 -18.71
CA MET A 462 17.24 17.59 -18.38
C MET A 462 18.67 18.11 -18.21
N SER A 463 19.64 17.22 -17.93
CA SER A 463 21.06 17.55 -17.77
C SER A 463 21.88 17.29 -19.04
N GLU A 464 21.24 16.84 -20.12
CA GLU A 464 21.88 16.57 -21.42
C GLU A 464 23.09 15.62 -21.32
N LEU A 465 22.97 14.52 -20.59
CA LEU A 465 24.07 13.58 -20.30
C LEU A 465 24.46 12.70 -21.50
N GLY A 466 23.71 12.75 -22.60
CA GLY A 466 23.96 12.01 -23.84
C GLY A 466 23.24 10.66 -23.91
N GLU A 467 23.12 10.12 -25.15
CA GLU A 467 22.29 8.95 -25.48
C GLU A 467 22.70 7.68 -24.73
N GLU A 468 23.98 7.45 -24.51
CA GLU A 468 24.44 6.22 -23.79
C GLU A 468 23.94 6.19 -22.34
N VAL A 469 23.95 7.35 -21.67
CA VAL A 469 23.45 7.45 -20.29
C VAL A 469 21.94 7.31 -20.27
N ARG A 470 21.26 8.00 -21.21
CA ARG A 470 19.81 7.90 -21.36
C ARG A 470 19.37 6.45 -21.61
N HIS A 471 20.03 5.73 -22.49
CA HIS A 471 19.73 4.32 -22.74
C HIS A 471 19.85 3.45 -21.47
N ARG A 472 20.86 3.71 -20.61
CA ARG A 472 20.99 2.98 -19.34
C ARG A 472 19.91 3.37 -18.34
N THR A 473 19.56 4.66 -18.24
CA THR A 473 18.48 5.10 -17.33
C THR A 473 17.12 4.63 -17.81
N ASP A 474 16.86 4.62 -19.12
CA ASP A 474 15.62 4.07 -19.70
C ASP A 474 15.46 2.57 -19.42
N ALA A 475 16.56 1.81 -19.47
CA ALA A 475 16.53 0.39 -19.09
C ALA A 475 16.22 0.18 -17.59
N LEU A 476 16.72 1.08 -16.72
CA LEU A 476 16.40 1.07 -15.30
C LEU A 476 14.94 1.49 -15.04
N ASP A 477 14.43 2.49 -15.76
CA ASP A 477 13.07 2.96 -15.66
C ASP A 477 12.06 1.91 -16.14
N ALA A 478 12.27 1.29 -17.29
CA ALA A 478 11.44 0.20 -17.80
C ALA A 478 11.37 -0.99 -16.83
N LEU A 479 12.48 -1.31 -16.13
CA LEU A 479 12.47 -2.27 -15.03
C LEU A 479 11.60 -1.78 -13.87
N GLY A 480 11.71 -0.49 -13.52
CA GLY A 480 10.96 0.16 -12.45
C GLY A 480 9.46 0.08 -12.67
N ASN A 481 8.97 0.34 -13.86
CA ASN A 481 7.53 0.27 -14.18
C ASN A 481 6.96 -1.14 -14.02
N THR A 482 7.70 -2.16 -14.43
CA THR A 482 7.28 -3.55 -14.26
C THR A 482 7.27 -3.95 -12.79
N THR A 483 8.27 -3.55 -12.01
CA THR A 483 8.36 -3.87 -10.58
C THR A 483 7.33 -3.11 -9.76
N ALA A 484 7.07 -1.84 -10.08
CA ALA A 484 6.02 -1.05 -9.44
C ALA A 484 4.62 -1.65 -9.66
N ALA A 485 4.31 -2.14 -10.88
CA ALA A 485 3.06 -2.83 -11.14
C ALA A 485 2.95 -4.12 -10.28
N THR A 486 4.03 -4.90 -10.20
CA THR A 486 4.10 -6.12 -9.39
C THR A 486 3.92 -5.83 -7.90
N GLY A 487 4.55 -4.77 -7.39
CA GLY A 487 4.41 -4.31 -6.00
C GLY A 487 3.00 -3.86 -5.65
N LYS A 488 2.33 -3.16 -6.57
CA LYS A 488 0.91 -2.79 -6.42
C LYS A 488 0.01 -4.02 -6.36
N GLY A 489 0.23 -5.02 -7.22
CA GLY A 489 -0.48 -6.31 -7.16
C GLY A 489 -0.30 -7.02 -5.81
N PHE A 490 0.93 -7.07 -5.31
CA PHE A 490 1.26 -7.61 -3.99
C PHE A 490 0.55 -6.85 -2.86
N ALA A 491 0.58 -5.50 -2.88
CA ALA A 491 -0.08 -4.66 -1.90
C ALA A 491 -1.59 -4.90 -1.86
N ILE A 492 -2.24 -4.99 -3.02
CA ILE A 492 -3.68 -5.23 -3.14
C ILE A 492 -4.04 -6.65 -2.64
N GLY A 493 -3.25 -7.66 -2.97
CA GLY A 493 -3.46 -9.04 -2.51
C GLY A 493 -3.30 -9.18 -0.99
N SER A 494 -2.26 -8.56 -0.42
CA SER A 494 -2.04 -8.56 1.03
C SER A 494 -3.15 -7.83 1.80
N ALA A 495 -3.68 -6.75 1.21
CA ALA A 495 -4.80 -6.02 1.78
C ALA A 495 -6.08 -6.86 1.84
N ALA A 496 -6.34 -7.72 0.86
CA ALA A 496 -7.51 -8.59 0.86
C ALA A 496 -7.46 -9.61 2.02
N LEU A 497 -6.30 -10.23 2.25
CA LEU A 497 -6.12 -11.14 3.39
C LEU A 497 -6.21 -10.39 4.73
N THR A 498 -5.58 -9.21 4.82
CA THR A 498 -5.62 -8.37 6.03
C THR A 498 -7.03 -7.89 6.34
N ALA A 499 -7.79 -7.47 5.31
CA ALA A 499 -9.16 -6.98 5.50
C ALA A 499 -10.09 -8.07 6.06
N LEU A 500 -9.89 -9.33 5.67
CA LEU A 500 -10.66 -10.43 6.26
C LEU A 500 -10.31 -10.65 7.74
N ALA A 501 -9.03 -10.54 8.11
CA ALA A 501 -8.62 -10.60 9.51
C ALA A 501 -9.17 -9.40 10.31
N LEU A 502 -9.21 -8.20 9.72
CA LEU A 502 -9.81 -7.01 10.33
C LEU A 502 -11.32 -7.14 10.50
N LEU A 503 -12.01 -7.75 9.53
CA LEU A 503 -13.45 -8.02 9.64
C LEU A 503 -13.75 -8.94 10.83
N ALA A 504 -12.96 -9.98 11.04
CA ALA A 504 -13.05 -10.82 12.20
C ALA A 504 -12.74 -10.06 13.50
N SER A 505 -11.73 -9.21 13.50
CA SER A 505 -11.37 -8.35 14.63
C SER A 505 -12.47 -7.32 14.98
N TYR A 506 -13.26 -6.88 13.98
CA TYR A 506 -14.43 -6.03 14.23
C TYR A 506 -15.47 -6.73 15.10
N ILE A 507 -15.73 -8.01 14.87
CA ILE A 507 -16.66 -8.80 15.70
C ILE A 507 -16.15 -8.86 17.15
N GLU A 508 -14.85 -9.04 17.35
CA GLU A 508 -14.25 -9.06 18.69
C GLU A 508 -14.36 -7.70 19.40
N GLU A 509 -14.20 -6.59 18.68
CA GLU A 509 -14.36 -5.27 19.29
C GLU A 509 -15.83 -4.98 19.61
N VAL A 510 -16.79 -5.44 18.80
CA VAL A 510 -18.23 -5.41 19.12
C VAL A 510 -18.50 -6.15 20.42
N LYS A 511 -17.89 -7.33 20.61
CA LYS A 511 -17.96 -8.11 21.85
C LYS A 511 -17.50 -7.30 23.06
N ILE A 512 -16.32 -6.67 22.96
CA ILE A 512 -15.76 -5.83 24.04
C ILE A 512 -16.64 -4.61 24.30
N ALA A 513 -17.20 -4.01 23.28
CA ALA A 513 -18.12 -2.88 23.42
C ALA A 513 -19.40 -3.26 24.15
N MET A 514 -19.96 -4.44 23.86
CA MET A 514 -21.13 -4.99 24.59
C MET A 514 -20.79 -5.29 26.05
N GLU A 515 -19.62 -5.85 26.33
CA GLU A 515 -19.15 -6.07 27.70
C GLU A 515 -19.06 -4.77 28.52
N ARG A 516 -18.50 -3.71 27.95
CA ARG A 516 -18.42 -2.40 28.61
C ARG A 516 -19.78 -1.81 28.95
N THR A 517 -20.80 -2.12 28.16
CA THR A 517 -22.17 -1.66 28.40
C THR A 517 -22.97 -2.62 29.30
N GLY A 518 -22.40 -3.77 29.71
CA GLY A 518 -23.08 -4.80 30.48
C GLY A 518 -24.18 -5.51 29.70
N ALA A 519 -24.11 -5.45 28.37
CA ALA A 519 -25.10 -6.12 27.51
C ALA A 519 -24.94 -7.64 27.54
N THR A 520 -26.06 -8.34 27.60
CA THR A 520 -26.14 -9.80 27.49
C THR A 520 -26.72 -10.18 26.15
N LEU A 521 -26.43 -11.39 25.70
CA LEU A 521 -27.00 -11.95 24.47
C LEU A 521 -27.51 -13.37 24.71
N THR A 522 -28.36 -13.83 23.83
CA THR A 522 -28.85 -15.20 23.86
C THR A 522 -27.97 -16.06 22.97
N ASP A 523 -27.37 -17.11 23.51
CA ASP A 523 -26.55 -18.05 22.76
C ASP A 523 -27.39 -18.94 21.81
N LEU A 524 -26.72 -19.76 21.03
CA LEU A 524 -27.37 -20.72 20.12
C LEU A 524 -28.22 -21.78 20.82
N ARG A 525 -28.07 -21.94 22.14
CA ARG A 525 -28.85 -22.89 22.97
C ARG A 525 -30.06 -22.24 23.60
N GLY A 526 -30.20 -20.91 23.46
CA GLY A 526 -31.29 -20.15 24.09
C GLY A 526 -30.98 -19.68 25.51
N GLU A 527 -29.74 -19.81 25.99
CA GLU A 527 -29.31 -19.34 27.30
C GLU A 527 -28.82 -17.87 27.20
N VAL A 528 -29.13 -17.12 28.26
CA VAL A 528 -28.62 -15.72 28.35
C VAL A 528 -27.21 -15.75 28.91
N ILE A 529 -26.24 -15.34 28.10
CA ILE A 529 -24.84 -15.33 28.45
C ILE A 529 -24.26 -13.89 28.38
N SER A 530 -23.15 -13.67 29.07
CA SER A 530 -22.42 -12.42 28.94
C SER A 530 -21.71 -12.32 27.56
N ALA A 531 -21.48 -11.11 27.09
CA ALA A 531 -20.75 -10.93 25.83
C ALA A 531 -19.34 -11.54 25.90
N ALA A 532 -18.68 -11.58 27.06
CA ALA A 532 -17.39 -12.21 27.28
C ALA A 532 -17.34 -13.71 26.98
N GLU A 533 -18.44 -14.41 27.25
CA GLU A 533 -18.53 -15.86 27.08
C GLU A 533 -19.00 -16.26 25.67
N ALA A 534 -19.57 -15.31 24.94
CA ALA A 534 -20.14 -15.54 23.62
C ALA A 534 -19.07 -15.83 22.54
N THR A 535 -19.40 -16.75 21.66
CA THR A 535 -18.59 -17.12 20.51
C THR A 535 -18.96 -16.30 19.28
N ILE A 536 -18.11 -16.29 18.23
CA ILE A 536 -18.42 -15.62 16.95
C ILE A 536 -19.77 -16.09 16.37
N PRO A 537 -20.11 -17.40 16.32
CA PRO A 537 -21.43 -17.85 15.90
C PRO A 537 -22.60 -17.32 16.75
N ASP A 538 -22.43 -17.16 18.06
CA ASP A 538 -23.45 -16.56 18.91
C ASP A 538 -23.74 -15.10 18.54
N PHE A 539 -22.67 -14.30 18.29
CA PHE A 539 -22.80 -12.95 17.80
C PHE A 539 -23.46 -12.87 16.42
N MET A 540 -23.05 -13.75 15.49
CA MET A 540 -23.65 -13.80 14.16
C MET A 540 -25.16 -14.14 14.24
N ASN A 541 -25.54 -15.02 15.12
CA ASN A 541 -26.96 -15.36 15.36
C ASN A 541 -27.71 -14.20 16.03
N TYR A 542 -27.14 -13.60 17.06
CA TYR A 542 -27.78 -12.50 17.80
C TYR A 542 -28.06 -11.29 16.90
N PHE A 543 -27.07 -10.85 16.09
CA PHE A 543 -27.23 -9.76 15.13
C PHE A 543 -27.86 -10.20 13.80
N GLN A 544 -28.26 -11.46 13.68
CA GLN A 544 -28.86 -12.04 12.46
C GLN A 544 -28.01 -11.77 11.20
N VAL A 545 -26.71 -12.03 11.28
CA VAL A 545 -25.76 -11.80 10.19
C VAL A 545 -25.90 -12.89 9.14
N THR A 546 -26.91 -12.77 8.30
CA THR A 546 -27.19 -13.68 7.20
C THR A 546 -27.43 -12.87 5.92
N LEU A 547 -27.17 -13.48 4.76
CA LEU A 547 -27.43 -12.82 3.47
C LEU A 547 -28.92 -12.51 3.23
N MET A 548 -29.81 -13.17 3.97
CA MET A 548 -31.27 -12.91 3.90
C MET A 548 -31.67 -11.70 4.75
N ASN A 549 -30.81 -11.21 5.63
CA ASN A 549 -31.09 -10.01 6.40
C ASN A 549 -30.93 -8.76 5.51
N PRO A 550 -31.99 -7.95 5.32
CA PRO A 550 -31.92 -6.75 4.48
C PRO A 550 -30.83 -5.77 4.91
N ARG A 551 -30.52 -5.65 6.22
CA ARG A 551 -29.46 -4.78 6.73
C ARG A 551 -28.08 -5.21 6.21
N VAL A 552 -27.79 -6.51 6.20
CA VAL A 552 -26.55 -7.08 5.66
C VAL A 552 -26.47 -6.85 4.16
N LEU A 553 -27.56 -7.13 3.42
CA LEU A 553 -27.60 -6.99 1.98
C LEU A 553 -27.45 -5.53 1.54
N VAL A 554 -28.16 -4.60 2.18
CA VAL A 554 -28.03 -3.16 1.90
C VAL A 554 -26.64 -2.66 2.28
N GLY A 555 -26.10 -3.11 3.41
CA GLY A 555 -24.71 -2.84 3.79
C GLY A 555 -23.71 -3.26 2.70
N ALA A 556 -23.87 -4.50 2.17
CA ALA A 556 -23.00 -5.00 1.10
C ALA A 556 -23.11 -4.17 -0.19
N PHE A 557 -24.31 -3.74 -0.57
CA PHE A 557 -24.49 -2.85 -1.71
C PHE A 557 -23.83 -1.48 -1.49
N ILE A 558 -23.94 -0.91 -0.29
CA ILE A 558 -23.29 0.35 0.06
C ILE A 558 -21.75 0.17 0.03
N GLY A 559 -21.22 -0.94 0.51
CA GLY A 559 -19.79 -1.23 0.48
C GLY A 559 -19.26 -1.34 -0.96
N ALA A 560 -19.96 -2.08 -1.82
CA ALA A 560 -19.61 -2.18 -3.22
C ALA A 560 -19.71 -0.80 -3.92
N MET A 561 -20.79 -0.08 -3.69
CA MET A 561 -20.97 1.29 -4.21
C MET A 561 -19.85 2.22 -3.74
N ALA A 562 -19.42 2.13 -2.47
CA ALA A 562 -18.38 2.99 -1.91
C ALA A 562 -17.06 2.88 -2.67
N ALA A 563 -16.68 1.68 -3.10
CA ALA A 563 -15.49 1.46 -3.91
C ALA A 563 -15.58 2.19 -5.27
N PHE A 564 -16.69 2.06 -5.98
CA PHE A 564 -16.92 2.74 -7.25
C PHE A 564 -17.03 4.24 -7.11
N LEU A 565 -17.80 4.72 -6.11
CA LEU A 565 -17.96 6.13 -5.83
C LEU A 565 -16.61 6.80 -5.51
N PHE A 566 -15.81 6.16 -4.68
CA PHE A 566 -14.47 6.64 -4.34
C PHE A 566 -13.57 6.73 -5.57
N CYS A 567 -13.57 5.72 -6.44
CA CYS A 567 -12.83 5.76 -7.70
C CYS A 567 -13.31 6.88 -8.62
N GLY A 568 -14.61 7.03 -8.80
CA GLY A 568 -15.17 8.11 -9.60
C GLY A 568 -14.73 9.49 -9.12
N LEU A 569 -14.82 9.73 -7.81
CA LEU A 569 -14.42 11.00 -7.19
C LEU A 569 -12.92 11.28 -7.35
N THR A 570 -12.05 10.27 -7.15
CA THR A 570 -10.61 10.44 -7.29
C THR A 570 -10.20 10.63 -8.75
N MET A 571 -10.82 9.94 -9.70
CA MET A 571 -10.59 10.15 -11.13
C MET A 571 -11.00 11.55 -11.59
N GLU A 572 -12.19 12.01 -11.19
CA GLU A 572 -12.64 13.37 -11.49
C GLU A 572 -11.73 14.43 -10.85
N ALA A 573 -11.24 14.17 -9.64
CA ALA A 573 -10.29 15.04 -8.95
C ALA A 573 -8.98 15.19 -9.74
N VAL A 574 -8.43 14.07 -10.26
CA VAL A 574 -7.27 14.10 -11.16
C VAL A 574 -7.59 14.90 -12.42
N GLY A 575 -8.73 14.66 -13.06
CA GLY A 575 -9.15 15.38 -14.25
C GLY A 575 -9.22 16.89 -14.05
N ARG A 576 -9.85 17.35 -12.93
CA ARG A 576 -9.90 18.79 -12.60
C ARG A 576 -8.54 19.40 -12.30
N ALA A 577 -7.66 18.66 -11.63
CA ALA A 577 -6.30 19.10 -11.35
C ALA A 577 -5.44 19.17 -12.62
N ALA A 578 -5.53 18.14 -13.47
CA ALA A 578 -4.85 18.06 -14.76
C ALA A 578 -5.26 19.21 -15.71
N GLN A 579 -6.55 19.56 -15.75
CA GLN A 579 -7.00 20.68 -16.57
C GLN A 579 -6.28 21.98 -16.20
N LYS A 580 -6.12 22.28 -14.92
CA LYS A 580 -5.39 23.48 -14.45
C LYS A 580 -3.91 23.44 -14.87
N MET A 581 -3.31 22.27 -14.84
CA MET A 581 -1.92 22.09 -15.27
C MET A 581 -1.77 22.30 -16.78
N VAL A 582 -2.65 21.68 -17.59
CA VAL A 582 -2.68 21.88 -19.04
C VAL A 582 -2.82 23.35 -19.42
N GLU A 583 -3.72 24.08 -18.73
CA GLU A 583 -3.90 25.52 -18.95
C GLU A 583 -2.64 26.32 -18.63
N GLU A 584 -1.92 25.98 -17.55
CA GLU A 584 -0.68 26.64 -17.15
C GLU A 584 0.45 26.37 -18.13
N VAL A 585 0.66 25.11 -18.56
CA VAL A 585 1.70 24.76 -19.54
C VAL A 585 1.45 25.47 -20.86
N ARG A 586 0.19 25.47 -21.35
CA ARG A 586 -0.19 26.22 -22.56
C ARG A 586 0.04 27.74 -22.40
N ARG A 587 -0.26 28.29 -21.21
CA ARG A 587 -0.01 29.72 -20.92
C ARG A 587 1.48 30.02 -21.04
N GLN A 588 2.34 29.21 -20.43
CA GLN A 588 3.78 29.44 -20.46
C GLN A 588 4.33 29.32 -21.88
N PHE A 589 3.93 28.33 -22.67
CA PHE A 589 4.36 28.21 -24.07
C PHE A 589 3.95 29.41 -24.93
N ARG A 590 2.80 30.03 -24.63
CA ARG A 590 2.30 31.20 -25.36
C ARG A 590 2.94 32.52 -24.90
N GLU A 591 3.17 32.69 -23.59
CA GLU A 591 3.54 33.98 -22.98
C GLU A 591 5.05 34.12 -22.76
N ILE A 592 5.78 33.03 -22.56
CA ILE A 592 7.22 33.07 -22.36
C ILE A 592 7.93 32.85 -23.72
N ALA A 593 8.33 33.94 -24.35
CA ALA A 593 8.99 33.88 -25.65
C ALA A 593 10.33 33.14 -25.57
N GLY A 594 10.57 32.20 -26.49
CA GLY A 594 11.82 31.45 -26.58
C GLY A 594 11.85 30.16 -25.73
N ILE A 595 10.75 29.77 -25.07
CA ILE A 595 10.68 28.52 -24.31
C ILE A 595 10.84 27.31 -25.24
N LEU A 596 10.06 27.25 -26.33
CA LEU A 596 10.10 26.14 -27.29
C LEU A 596 11.42 26.02 -28.04
N GLU A 597 12.13 27.13 -28.20
CA GLU A 597 13.46 27.18 -28.81
C GLU A 597 14.60 26.92 -27.80
N GLY A 598 14.29 26.63 -26.54
CA GLY A 598 15.27 26.39 -25.47
C GLY A 598 16.07 27.63 -25.05
N LYS A 599 15.60 28.83 -25.39
CA LYS A 599 16.28 30.11 -25.08
C LYS A 599 15.80 30.72 -23.74
N ALA A 600 14.66 30.34 -23.26
CA ALA A 600 14.07 30.77 -21.99
C ALA A 600 13.80 29.57 -21.07
N THR A 601 14.00 29.75 -19.77
CA THR A 601 13.71 28.74 -18.76
C THR A 601 12.23 28.79 -18.36
N PRO A 602 11.52 27.66 -18.30
CA PRO A 602 10.16 27.59 -17.81
C PRO A 602 10.03 27.99 -16.34
N ASP A 603 8.86 28.45 -15.95
CA ASP A 603 8.49 28.62 -14.54
C ASP A 603 8.00 27.30 -13.95
N TYR A 604 8.93 26.42 -13.58
CA TYR A 604 8.63 25.13 -12.92
C TYR A 604 7.91 25.31 -11.58
N GLY A 605 8.18 26.41 -10.86
CA GLY A 605 7.61 26.68 -9.55
C GLY A 605 6.09 26.85 -9.58
N SER A 606 5.55 27.52 -10.60
CA SER A 606 4.12 27.68 -10.79
C SER A 606 3.42 26.34 -11.00
N CYS A 607 3.98 25.43 -11.79
CA CYS A 607 3.42 24.10 -12.01
C CYS A 607 3.38 23.28 -10.70
N VAL A 608 4.48 23.26 -9.95
CA VAL A 608 4.53 22.61 -8.62
C VAL A 608 3.48 23.18 -7.67
N GLN A 609 3.27 24.50 -7.65
CA GLN A 609 2.31 25.14 -6.78
C GLN A 609 0.86 24.83 -7.16
N ILE A 610 0.56 24.77 -8.46
CA ILE A 610 -0.78 24.42 -8.98
C ILE A 610 -1.13 22.98 -8.60
N SER A 611 -0.26 22.02 -8.89
CA SER A 611 -0.47 20.61 -8.49
C SER A 611 -0.64 20.47 -6.98
N THR A 612 0.20 21.16 -6.18
CA THR A 612 0.10 21.13 -4.71
C THR A 612 -1.27 21.62 -4.22
N ARG A 613 -1.73 22.77 -4.69
CA ARG A 613 -3.02 23.33 -4.27
C ARG A 613 -4.19 22.49 -4.73
N ALA A 614 -4.15 21.99 -5.96
CA ALA A 614 -5.19 21.13 -6.50
C ALA A 614 -5.29 19.83 -5.70
N ALA A 615 -4.18 19.13 -5.48
CA ALA A 615 -4.15 17.90 -4.71
C ALA A 615 -4.72 18.07 -3.29
N GLN A 616 -4.34 19.15 -2.61
CA GLN A 616 -4.83 19.41 -1.25
C GLN A 616 -6.32 19.69 -1.17
N HIS A 617 -6.87 20.39 -2.13
CA HIS A 617 -8.29 20.68 -2.18
C HIS A 617 -9.09 19.42 -2.55
N GLU A 618 -8.64 18.72 -3.57
CA GLU A 618 -9.37 17.59 -4.15
C GLU A 618 -9.31 16.31 -3.29
N MET A 619 -8.26 16.10 -2.46
CA MET A 619 -8.15 14.91 -1.61
C MET A 619 -9.11 14.89 -0.42
N ILE A 620 -9.64 16.07 0.02
CA ILE A 620 -10.40 16.17 1.28
C ILE A 620 -11.69 15.38 1.19
N PHE A 621 -12.49 15.61 0.14
CA PHE A 621 -13.82 15.03 0.03
C PHE A 621 -13.82 13.51 -0.09
N PRO A 622 -13.05 12.88 -0.98
CA PRO A 622 -12.95 11.41 -1.04
C PRO A 622 -12.46 10.79 0.28
N SER A 623 -11.49 11.42 0.93
CA SER A 623 -10.93 10.90 2.18
C SER A 623 -11.91 10.98 3.36
N LEU A 624 -12.64 12.08 3.49
CA LEU A 624 -13.67 12.21 4.52
C LEU A 624 -14.85 11.26 4.26
N LEU A 625 -15.23 11.06 3.00
CA LEU A 625 -16.28 10.11 2.63
C LEU A 625 -15.94 8.68 3.06
N ALA A 626 -14.70 8.26 2.86
CA ALA A 626 -14.20 6.95 3.27
C ALA A 626 -14.32 6.72 4.79
N ILE A 627 -14.17 7.76 5.60
CA ILE A 627 -14.35 7.71 7.06
C ILE A 627 -15.84 7.77 7.43
N ALA A 628 -16.62 8.59 6.74
CA ALA A 628 -18.02 8.82 7.08
C ALA A 628 -18.94 7.62 6.77
N ILE A 629 -18.71 6.91 5.66
CA ILE A 629 -19.56 5.79 5.22
C ILE A 629 -19.73 4.73 6.31
N PRO A 630 -18.65 4.12 6.88
CA PRO A 630 -18.82 3.08 7.90
C PRO A 630 -19.49 3.61 9.18
N ILE A 631 -19.28 4.88 9.55
CA ILE A 631 -19.94 5.49 10.71
C ILE A 631 -21.44 5.60 10.47
N VAL A 632 -21.85 6.15 9.32
CA VAL A 632 -23.27 6.32 8.97
C VAL A 632 -23.97 4.96 8.88
N VAL A 633 -23.34 3.97 8.23
CA VAL A 633 -23.88 2.61 8.13
C VAL A 633 -24.01 1.97 9.51
N GLY A 634 -23.02 2.17 10.41
CA GLY A 634 -23.07 1.69 11.79
C GLY A 634 -24.24 2.26 12.59
N ILE A 635 -24.49 3.56 12.45
CA ILE A 635 -25.60 4.23 13.14
C ILE A 635 -26.98 3.81 12.57
N VAL A 636 -27.09 3.69 11.24
CA VAL A 636 -28.39 3.47 10.57
C VAL A 636 -28.76 1.98 10.46
N LEU A 637 -27.77 1.12 10.15
CA LEU A 637 -28.00 -0.30 9.88
C LEU A 637 -27.45 -1.23 11.00
N GLY A 638 -26.75 -0.67 11.98
CA GLY A 638 -26.16 -1.41 13.09
C GLY A 638 -25.03 -2.37 12.68
N VAL A 639 -24.67 -3.26 13.60
CA VAL A 639 -23.57 -4.23 13.43
C VAL A 639 -23.73 -5.09 12.17
N ALA A 640 -24.94 -5.59 11.91
CA ALA A 640 -25.21 -6.41 10.72
C ALA A 640 -24.96 -5.65 9.41
N GLY A 641 -25.36 -4.36 9.35
CA GLY A 641 -25.11 -3.51 8.19
C GLY A 641 -23.63 -3.24 7.97
N VAL A 642 -22.84 -3.02 9.02
CA VAL A 642 -21.39 -2.83 8.94
C VAL A 642 -20.70 -4.08 8.42
N LEU A 643 -21.07 -5.26 8.88
CA LEU A 643 -20.51 -6.53 8.37
C LEU A 643 -20.82 -6.69 6.86
N GLY A 644 -22.04 -6.35 6.44
CA GLY A 644 -22.37 -6.29 5.01
C GLY A 644 -21.50 -5.30 4.26
N LEU A 645 -21.35 -4.07 4.77
CA LEU A 645 -20.50 -3.02 4.19
C LEU A 645 -19.05 -3.49 3.96
N LEU A 646 -18.46 -4.13 4.96
CA LEU A 646 -17.07 -4.59 4.90
C LEU A 646 -16.88 -5.71 3.87
N VAL A 647 -17.82 -6.66 3.80
CA VAL A 647 -17.79 -7.74 2.81
C VAL A 647 -17.98 -7.19 1.38
N GLY A 648 -18.98 -6.33 1.17
CA GLY A 648 -19.24 -5.72 -0.14
C GLY A 648 -18.09 -4.82 -0.60
N GLY A 649 -17.56 -4.01 0.31
CA GLY A 649 -16.41 -3.15 0.07
C GLY A 649 -15.14 -3.93 -0.26
N LEU A 650 -14.88 -5.03 0.45
CA LEU A 650 -13.76 -5.93 0.18
C LEU A 650 -13.88 -6.58 -1.20
N ALA A 651 -15.03 -7.21 -1.50
CA ALA A 651 -15.22 -7.93 -2.76
C ALA A 651 -15.11 -7.01 -3.98
N ALA A 652 -15.82 -5.88 -3.98
CA ALA A 652 -15.80 -4.93 -5.09
C ALA A 652 -14.48 -4.16 -5.14
N GLY A 653 -13.99 -3.67 -4.01
CA GLY A 653 -12.77 -2.86 -3.95
C GLY A 653 -11.52 -3.64 -4.34
N PHE A 654 -11.39 -4.90 -3.91
CA PHE A 654 -10.26 -5.76 -4.28
C PHE A 654 -10.22 -6.03 -5.79
N THR A 655 -11.35 -6.43 -6.37
CA THR A 655 -11.41 -6.72 -7.81
C THR A 655 -11.20 -5.47 -8.66
N LEU A 656 -11.79 -4.35 -8.25
CA LEU A 656 -11.65 -3.06 -8.93
C LEU A 656 -10.21 -2.52 -8.84
N ALA A 657 -9.54 -2.67 -7.69
CA ALA A 657 -8.16 -2.24 -7.51
C ALA A 657 -7.20 -3.00 -8.43
N ILE A 658 -7.35 -4.34 -8.55
CA ILE A 658 -6.54 -5.14 -9.48
C ILE A 658 -6.82 -4.74 -10.92
N PHE A 659 -8.09 -4.62 -11.30
CA PHE A 659 -8.48 -4.18 -12.63
C PHE A 659 -7.79 -2.87 -13.00
N MET A 660 -7.89 -1.86 -12.13
CA MET A 660 -7.35 -0.53 -12.40
C MET A 660 -5.82 -0.53 -12.45
N ALA A 661 -5.16 -1.15 -11.48
CA ALA A 661 -3.70 -1.21 -11.43
C ALA A 661 -3.12 -1.93 -12.66
N ASN A 662 -3.70 -3.06 -13.05
CA ASN A 662 -3.21 -3.85 -14.17
C ASN A 662 -3.55 -3.22 -15.54
N ALA A 663 -4.74 -2.63 -15.70
CA ALA A 663 -5.09 -1.90 -16.92
C ALA A 663 -4.13 -0.72 -17.14
N GLY A 664 -3.92 0.11 -16.10
CA GLY A 664 -3.04 1.26 -16.16
C GLY A 664 -1.59 0.87 -16.48
N GLY A 665 -1.05 -0.13 -15.77
CA GLY A 665 0.31 -0.64 -16.02
C GLY A 665 0.49 -1.26 -17.41
N ALA A 666 -0.56 -1.90 -17.94
CA ALA A 666 -0.52 -2.46 -19.29
C ALA A 666 -0.53 -1.36 -20.38
N TRP A 667 -1.27 -0.27 -20.20
CA TRP A 667 -1.24 0.86 -21.15
C TRP A 667 0.11 1.56 -21.16
N ASP A 668 0.69 1.82 -19.99
CA ASP A 668 2.01 2.46 -19.88
C ASP A 668 3.10 1.62 -20.57
N ASN A 669 3.19 0.33 -20.26
CA ASN A 669 4.14 -0.55 -20.90
C ASN A 669 3.83 -0.79 -22.41
N ALA A 670 2.59 -0.62 -22.84
CA ALA A 670 2.24 -0.65 -24.25
C ALA A 670 2.78 0.60 -24.99
N LYS A 671 2.75 1.78 -24.37
CA LYS A 671 3.36 3.02 -24.86
C LYS A 671 4.87 2.82 -25.01
N LYS A 672 5.54 2.36 -23.93
CA LYS A 672 6.99 2.12 -23.94
C LYS A 672 7.43 1.12 -25.01
N MET A 673 6.67 0.07 -25.25
CA MET A 673 6.94 -0.86 -26.34
C MET A 673 6.94 -0.19 -27.73
N VAL A 674 6.04 0.77 -27.95
CA VAL A 674 6.03 1.54 -29.22
C VAL A 674 7.23 2.47 -29.26
N GLU A 675 7.60 3.12 -28.16
CA GLU A 675 8.75 4.01 -28.07
C GLU A 675 10.08 3.30 -28.32
N GLU A 676 10.20 2.01 -28.02
CA GLU A 676 11.35 1.16 -28.35
C GLU A 676 11.51 0.87 -29.87
N GLY A 677 10.64 1.43 -30.73
CA GLY A 677 10.72 1.32 -32.18
C GLY A 677 9.71 0.34 -32.80
N ASN A 678 8.86 -0.33 -31.99
CA ASN A 678 7.79 -1.18 -32.52
C ASN A 678 6.66 -0.32 -33.11
N PHE A 679 5.93 -0.88 -34.08
CA PHE A 679 4.73 -0.25 -34.69
C PHE A 679 4.92 1.19 -35.20
N GLY A 680 6.15 1.53 -35.59
CA GLY A 680 6.50 2.85 -36.17
C GLY A 680 7.29 3.77 -35.22
N GLY A 681 7.47 3.40 -33.95
CA GLY A 681 8.30 4.11 -32.99
C GLY A 681 7.75 5.46 -32.53
N LYS A 682 8.59 6.24 -31.87
CA LYS A 682 8.26 7.58 -31.34
C LYS A 682 7.74 8.50 -32.46
N GLY A 683 6.69 9.29 -32.15
CA GLY A 683 6.04 10.22 -33.08
C GLY A 683 5.06 9.57 -34.06
N SER A 684 4.98 8.24 -34.15
CA SER A 684 4.06 7.54 -35.03
C SER A 684 2.59 7.69 -34.59
N PHE A 685 1.65 7.34 -35.48
CA PHE A 685 0.23 7.30 -35.17
C PHE A 685 -0.06 6.34 -34.00
N ALA A 686 0.58 5.16 -34.00
CA ALA A 686 0.45 4.19 -32.91
C ALA A 686 0.99 4.75 -31.57
N HIS A 687 2.10 5.49 -31.61
CA HIS A 687 2.65 6.17 -30.42
C HIS A 687 1.64 7.16 -29.83
N LYS A 688 1.10 8.06 -30.64
CA LYS A 688 0.09 9.03 -30.18
C LYS A 688 -1.17 8.36 -29.64
N ALA A 689 -1.58 7.23 -30.23
CA ALA A 689 -2.72 6.45 -29.73
C ALA A 689 -2.43 5.79 -28.37
N THR A 690 -1.22 5.27 -28.18
CA THR A 690 -0.82 4.63 -26.92
C THR A 690 -0.57 5.66 -25.80
N ILE A 691 -0.09 6.87 -26.09
CA ILE A 691 -0.03 7.99 -25.11
C ILE A 691 -1.43 8.28 -24.56
N VAL A 692 -2.45 8.36 -25.41
CA VAL A 692 -3.84 8.58 -24.95
C VAL A 692 -4.30 7.44 -24.03
N GLY A 693 -3.93 6.20 -24.34
CA GLY A 693 -4.24 5.05 -23.48
C GLY A 693 -3.57 5.14 -22.13
N ASP A 694 -2.29 5.53 -22.09
CA ASP A 694 -1.51 5.72 -20.88
C ASP A 694 -2.09 6.85 -20.02
N THR A 695 -2.38 8.01 -20.61
CA THR A 695 -3.04 9.14 -19.92
C THR A 695 -4.38 8.75 -19.25
N VAL A 696 -5.16 7.85 -19.87
CA VAL A 696 -6.38 7.27 -19.25
C VAL A 696 -6.01 6.31 -18.13
N GLY A 697 -4.93 5.55 -18.29
CA GLY A 697 -4.43 4.58 -17.34
C GLY A 697 -3.79 5.16 -16.08
N ASP A 698 -3.24 6.34 -16.17
CA ASP A 698 -2.53 7.01 -15.09
C ASP A 698 -3.36 7.19 -13.82
N PRO A 699 -4.57 7.78 -13.85
CA PRO A 699 -5.43 7.81 -12.67
C PRO A 699 -5.78 6.42 -12.14
N PHE A 700 -5.85 5.42 -13.01
CA PHE A 700 -6.15 4.04 -12.62
C PHE A 700 -5.03 3.42 -11.80
N LYS A 701 -3.78 3.46 -12.32
CA LYS A 701 -2.64 2.74 -11.74
C LYS A 701 -2.03 3.45 -10.53
N ASP A 702 -2.11 4.80 -10.45
CA ASP A 702 -1.33 5.58 -9.49
C ASP A 702 -2.18 6.38 -8.49
N THR A 703 -3.48 6.56 -8.75
CA THR A 703 -4.39 7.27 -7.83
C THR A 703 -5.50 6.36 -7.31
N SER A 704 -6.46 6.00 -8.15
CA SER A 704 -7.69 5.32 -7.72
C SER A 704 -7.45 3.86 -7.32
N GLY A 705 -6.73 3.10 -8.16
CA GLY A 705 -6.46 1.68 -7.89
C GLY A 705 -5.76 1.44 -6.55
N PRO A 706 -4.58 2.03 -6.31
CA PRO A 706 -3.88 1.88 -5.03
C PRO A 706 -4.64 2.46 -3.84
N SER A 707 -5.42 3.51 -4.02
CA SER A 707 -6.21 4.11 -2.93
C SER A 707 -7.38 3.24 -2.48
N LEU A 708 -7.90 2.37 -3.36
CA LEU A 708 -8.91 1.36 -3.00
C LEU A 708 -8.37 0.34 -1.97
N ASN A 709 -7.12 -0.03 -2.10
CA ASN A 709 -6.43 -0.88 -1.14
C ASN A 709 -6.51 -0.30 0.29
N ILE A 710 -6.27 1.01 0.41
CA ILE A 710 -6.37 1.72 1.69
C ILE A 710 -7.84 1.87 2.12
N LEU A 711 -8.73 2.19 1.18
CA LEU A 711 -10.17 2.35 1.47
C LEU A 711 -10.76 1.12 2.17
N ILE A 712 -10.48 -0.08 1.64
CA ILE A 712 -10.98 -1.35 2.19
C ILE A 712 -10.54 -1.52 3.66
N LYS A 713 -9.27 -1.29 3.94
CA LYS A 713 -8.70 -1.40 5.29
C LYS A 713 -9.19 -0.29 6.20
N LEU A 714 -9.24 0.95 5.71
CA LEU A 714 -9.72 2.10 6.48
C LEU A 714 -11.19 1.92 6.91
N MET A 715 -12.07 1.44 6.02
CA MET A 715 -13.45 1.16 6.40
C MET A 715 -13.53 0.14 7.54
N SER A 716 -12.68 -0.90 7.51
CA SER A 716 -12.60 -1.88 8.60
C SER A 716 -12.07 -1.26 9.90
N MET A 717 -10.99 -0.47 9.82
CA MET A 717 -10.41 0.19 10.98
C MET A 717 -11.33 1.24 11.61
N VAL A 718 -12.03 2.02 10.80
CA VAL A 718 -13.07 2.96 11.28
C VAL A 718 -14.18 2.19 11.98
N SER A 719 -14.63 1.09 11.40
CA SER A 719 -15.68 0.26 12.01
C SER A 719 -15.25 -0.32 13.36
N ILE A 720 -14.00 -0.80 13.46
CA ILE A 720 -13.41 -1.29 14.74
C ILE A 720 -13.39 -0.18 15.77
N VAL A 721 -12.87 0.98 15.46
CA VAL A 721 -12.78 2.12 16.39
C VAL A 721 -14.16 2.62 16.79
N MET A 722 -15.14 2.56 15.88
CA MET A 722 -16.52 3.00 16.11
C MET A 722 -17.47 1.88 16.59
N ALA A 723 -16.95 0.71 16.93
CA ALA A 723 -17.79 -0.43 17.38
C ALA A 723 -18.65 -0.06 18.58
N GLY A 724 -18.12 0.67 19.57
CA GLY A 724 -18.90 1.14 20.72
C GLY A 724 -20.05 2.07 20.35
N LEU A 725 -19.85 2.95 19.37
CA LEU A 725 -20.91 3.80 18.82
C LEU A 725 -21.96 2.94 18.10
N THR A 726 -21.51 2.00 17.27
CA THR A 726 -22.41 1.11 16.52
C THR A 726 -23.29 0.29 17.47
N VAL A 727 -22.71 -0.28 18.53
CA VAL A 727 -23.45 -1.04 19.55
C VAL A 727 -24.47 -0.17 20.29
N ALA A 728 -24.14 1.09 20.59
CA ALA A 728 -25.04 2.01 21.28
C ALA A 728 -26.31 2.37 20.46
N PHE A 729 -26.25 2.19 19.14
CA PHE A 729 -27.37 2.47 18.20
C PHE A 729 -27.94 1.19 17.54
N SER A 730 -27.49 -0.01 17.92
CA SER A 730 -27.95 -1.30 17.34
C SER A 730 -29.15 -1.89 18.04
#